data_b447a64809aa754bc0920e78ef32d404
#
_entry.id   b447a64809aa754bc0920e78ef32d404
#
_cell.length_a   1.000
_cell.length_b   1.000
_cell.length_c   1.000
_cell.angle_alpha   90.00
_cell.angle_beta   90.00
_cell.angle_gamma   90.00
#
_symmetry.space_group_name_H-M   'P 1'
#
loop_
_entity.id
_entity.type
_entity.pdbx_description
1 polymer ?
#
loop_
_entity_poly.entity_id
_entity_poly.type
_entity_poly.pdbx_seq_one_letter_code
_entity_poly.pdbx_strand_id
1 'polypeptide(L)'
;MAAGAALALALFSCQRAEVEEAPAADVQVAEEADSPSIVPGEMIVELNDDMADTLAGLSPEEAGAMLGVNTAERLFSDGGEFEPRHRKAGLHRWFKLKYDEAEKTVTKASDEVLHIPGVISTEPVRRIKQEAIPAFFNDPSLNKQWHYYNDGTGGSDHKAGCDINVFPVWDNFTAGSKNVIVAVVDGGIDLNHEDLKAACIPGGPNGSKNFTTGNVGYTITPHDHGTHVAGTIGAINNNGKGVCGIAGGSDGTGGIKLMSCQIFAVNPDDPTKDIGGNSSDAIVWAADHGAVICNNSWGYVYDSEESASHGSVGSVGTAINYFINNAGCDAQGNQTGPMKGGVVFFSAGNEGWAHGWPAEYDKVVAVGALSPGYTRAYYSNYGDWVDIAAPGGDVNFSNGNIYSTLTSNKYGGFQGTSMACPHVTGVAALLISYFGGPGFTNEMLKERLLGGAKTGVLPKAANIGPMLDAYGSFTYGGTTPPAPVTSYTVSTHSNFIDFEWKVTKDDDDKKAYGYLLLASKNAADFTNLDPKNLPASVTKLVVEVGSAALGSTLTATMEGLDFSAGYNTAIVGYDYWNNYSSLSPVKQVTTGANSDPTITTDYEGDFKVKAHQTLNVDYTITDPDGHSFTVNFVGGSAAASNTKISDGVYRLTIAGNAANPGVYTATYTVKDAYNATTVKEIEYTILENQAPVVIKDIDNMFFDVIGSKKAFNMEQYIVDPDEEQLTFNVVTSPVGIVHLNQVGNVLNLTTLDYGLASVTITGKDAKGLKATTSFQVRVRDPKAEPDVYPTQVTDFLYISDGAEKEISVTLTNSGGKVLFEKTFTADVFNPAAIDMSAYAPGIYGLKVVSDGKTVKRTIVKL
;
A
#
# COMPACT_ATOMS: atom_id res chain seq x y z
N MET A 1 63.63 12.91 -39.70
CA MET A 1 63.98 12.14 -38.50
C MET A 1 62.76 11.93 -37.71
N ALA A 2 62.40 10.71 -37.68
CA ALA A 2 61.16 10.26 -37.07
C ALA A 2 61.32 10.15 -35.52
N ALA A 3 60.35 10.62 -34.77
CA ALA A 3 60.15 10.23 -33.37
C ALA A 3 58.75 9.70 -33.22
N GLY A 4 58.63 8.39 -33.06
CA GLY A 4 57.38 7.67 -32.81
C GLY A 4 56.96 7.87 -31.37
N ALA A 5 55.68 8.19 -31.18
CA ALA A 5 55.01 8.12 -29.89
C ALA A 5 54.35 6.74 -29.77
N ALA A 6 54.83 5.94 -28.84
CA ALA A 6 54.25 4.68 -28.48
C ALA A 6 52.99 4.93 -27.61
N LEU A 7 51.85 4.46 -28.08
CA LEU A 7 50.57 4.45 -27.34
C LEU A 7 50.55 3.20 -26.42
N ALA A 8 50.70 3.42 -25.11
CA ALA A 8 50.55 2.36 -24.15
C ALA A 8 49.06 2.08 -23.90
N LEU A 9 48.56 0.93 -24.38
CA LEU A 9 47.27 0.37 -23.99
C LEU A 9 47.39 -0.15 -22.55
N ALA A 10 46.78 0.54 -21.63
CA ALA A 10 46.52 0.00 -20.30
C ALA A 10 45.32 -0.96 -20.35
N LEU A 11 45.63 -2.24 -20.34
CA LEU A 11 44.65 -3.30 -20.11
C LEU A 11 44.29 -3.28 -18.63
N PHE A 12 43.13 -2.72 -18.31
CA PHE A 12 42.47 -2.98 -17.01
C PHE A 12 41.98 -4.40 -17.01
N SER A 13 42.67 -5.28 -16.30
CA SER A 13 42.19 -6.60 -15.92
C SER A 13 41.05 -6.41 -14.89
N CYS A 14 39.82 -6.63 -15.29
CA CYS A 14 38.75 -6.88 -14.34
C CYS A 14 39.07 -8.18 -13.60
N GLN A 15 39.56 -8.07 -12.36
CA GLN A 15 39.50 -9.18 -11.42
C GLN A 15 38.04 -9.45 -11.11
N ARG A 16 37.61 -10.66 -11.42
CA ARG A 16 36.35 -11.25 -10.96
C ARG A 16 36.36 -11.24 -9.44
N ALA A 17 35.51 -10.42 -8.82
CA ALA A 17 35.06 -10.70 -7.48
C ALA A 17 34.17 -11.93 -7.59
N GLU A 18 34.61 -13.04 -7.00
CA GLU A 18 33.70 -14.16 -6.70
C GLU A 18 32.63 -13.60 -5.76
N VAL A 19 31.40 -13.59 -6.25
CA VAL A 19 30.24 -13.37 -5.40
C VAL A 19 30.14 -14.63 -4.55
N GLU A 20 30.56 -14.55 -3.29
CA GLU A 20 30.16 -15.54 -2.28
C GLU A 20 28.62 -15.56 -2.30
N GLU A 21 28.07 -16.76 -2.50
CA GLU A 21 26.65 -16.99 -2.27
C GLU A 21 26.36 -16.60 -0.81
N ALA A 22 25.55 -15.55 -0.65
CA ALA A 22 25.01 -15.23 0.66
C ALA A 22 24.22 -16.44 1.15
N PRO A 23 24.36 -16.84 2.42
CA PRO A 23 23.54 -17.90 2.98
C PRO A 23 22.07 -17.53 2.81
N ALA A 24 21.27 -18.54 2.43
CA ALA A 24 19.84 -18.41 2.25
C ALA A 24 19.23 -17.64 3.44
N ALA A 25 18.74 -16.45 3.20
CA ALA A 25 18.00 -15.71 4.20
C ALA A 25 16.70 -16.49 4.44
N ASP A 26 16.44 -16.86 5.70
CA ASP A 26 15.12 -17.34 6.10
C ASP A 26 14.11 -16.24 5.81
N VAL A 27 13.33 -16.42 4.75
CA VAL A 27 12.31 -15.46 4.34
C VAL A 27 11.10 -15.64 5.25
N GLN A 28 10.93 -14.67 6.12
CA GLN A 28 9.77 -14.58 6.99
C GLN A 28 8.53 -14.22 6.15
N VAL A 29 7.51 -15.06 6.20
CA VAL A 29 6.16 -14.71 5.73
C VAL A 29 5.51 -13.88 6.82
N ALA A 30 5.43 -12.58 6.62
CA ALA A 30 4.72 -11.70 7.54
C ALA A 30 3.21 -12.00 7.51
N GLU A 31 2.59 -12.12 8.69
CA GLU A 31 1.13 -12.15 8.85
C GLU A 31 0.54 -10.79 8.45
N GLU A 32 0.24 -10.60 7.17
CA GLU A 32 -0.63 -9.54 6.69
C GLU A 32 -1.85 -10.15 5.99
N ALA A 33 -2.46 -11.17 6.58
CA ALA A 33 -3.52 -11.96 5.94
C ALA A 33 -4.74 -11.15 5.46
N ASP A 34 -4.99 -9.95 6.01
CA ASP A 34 -6.11 -9.08 5.68
C ASP A 34 -5.70 -7.61 5.49
N SER A 35 -4.43 -7.34 5.22
CA SER A 35 -3.99 -5.97 4.95
C SER A 35 -4.58 -5.46 3.63
N PRO A 36 -5.22 -4.27 3.60
CA PRO A 36 -5.68 -3.66 2.37
C PRO A 36 -4.55 -3.37 1.36
N SER A 37 -3.29 -3.53 1.76
CA SER A 37 -2.10 -3.37 0.90
C SER A 37 -1.79 -4.59 0.05
N ILE A 38 -2.39 -5.76 0.32
CA ILE A 38 -2.13 -7.02 -0.38
C ILE A 38 -3.20 -7.29 -1.43
N VAL A 39 -2.83 -7.96 -2.51
CA VAL A 39 -3.75 -8.52 -3.52
C VAL A 39 -4.16 -9.92 -3.05
N PRO A 40 -5.42 -10.12 -2.61
CA PRO A 40 -5.89 -11.44 -2.19
C PRO A 40 -5.79 -12.45 -3.34
N GLY A 41 -5.54 -13.72 -3.01
CA GLY A 41 -5.49 -14.81 -4.00
C GLY A 41 -4.22 -14.84 -4.87
N GLU A 42 -3.26 -13.93 -4.64
CA GLU A 42 -2.00 -13.86 -5.39
C GLU A 42 -0.78 -13.82 -4.46
N MET A 43 0.29 -14.52 -4.84
CA MET A 43 1.61 -14.46 -4.18
C MET A 43 2.73 -14.63 -5.20
N ILE A 44 3.94 -14.28 -4.83
CA ILE A 44 5.16 -14.52 -5.61
C ILE A 44 6.01 -15.56 -4.86
N VAL A 45 6.70 -16.41 -5.61
CA VAL A 45 7.59 -17.43 -5.06
C VAL A 45 8.93 -17.39 -5.78
N GLU A 46 10.02 -17.56 -5.04
CA GLU A 46 11.33 -17.88 -5.59
C GLU A 46 11.58 -19.39 -5.45
N LEU A 47 11.99 -20.01 -6.56
CA LEU A 47 12.28 -21.42 -6.66
C LEU A 47 13.79 -21.65 -6.85
N ASN A 48 14.29 -22.85 -6.54
CA ASN A 48 15.62 -23.25 -6.99
C ASN A 48 15.61 -23.53 -8.51
N ASP A 49 16.79 -23.63 -9.10
CA ASP A 49 16.95 -23.80 -10.55
C ASP A 49 16.24 -25.07 -11.06
N ASP A 50 16.35 -26.19 -10.34
CA ASP A 50 15.76 -27.49 -10.73
C ASP A 50 14.22 -27.43 -10.78
N MET A 51 13.59 -26.80 -9.77
CA MET A 51 12.14 -26.64 -9.73
C MET A 51 11.66 -25.64 -10.78
N ALA A 52 12.36 -24.52 -10.94
CA ALA A 52 12.04 -23.51 -11.95
C ALA A 52 12.11 -24.09 -13.38
N ASP A 53 13.13 -24.89 -13.68
CA ASP A 53 13.28 -25.57 -14.96
C ASP A 53 12.18 -26.64 -15.17
N THR A 54 11.78 -27.32 -14.13
CA THR A 54 10.67 -28.28 -14.16
C THR A 54 9.36 -27.60 -14.51
N LEU A 55 9.06 -26.46 -13.88
CA LEU A 55 7.81 -25.72 -14.11
C LEU A 55 7.77 -24.98 -15.45
N ALA A 56 8.92 -24.58 -15.99
CA ALA A 56 9.01 -23.80 -17.24
C ALA A 56 8.43 -24.50 -18.47
N GLY A 57 8.31 -25.84 -18.43
CA GLY A 57 7.74 -26.64 -19.55
C GLY A 57 6.26 -26.99 -19.39
N LEU A 58 5.62 -26.56 -18.29
CA LEU A 58 4.24 -26.92 -17.93
C LEU A 58 3.27 -25.78 -18.24
N SER A 59 1.98 -26.11 -18.38
CA SER A 59 0.92 -25.09 -18.35
C SER A 59 0.82 -24.45 -16.97
N PRO A 60 0.27 -23.21 -16.86
CA PRO A 60 0.10 -22.56 -15.56
C PRO A 60 -0.67 -23.40 -14.54
N GLU A 61 -1.68 -24.17 -14.99
CA GLU A 61 -2.47 -25.05 -14.15
C GLU A 61 -1.69 -26.29 -13.68
N GLU A 62 -0.88 -26.90 -14.57
CA GLU A 62 -0.03 -28.03 -14.20
C GLU A 62 1.08 -27.60 -13.24
N ALA A 63 1.71 -26.46 -13.49
CA ALA A 63 2.69 -25.85 -12.60
C ALA A 63 2.08 -25.48 -11.23
N GLY A 64 0.86 -24.91 -11.23
CA GLY A 64 0.11 -24.63 -10.02
C GLY A 64 -0.22 -25.87 -9.22
N ALA A 65 -0.63 -26.95 -9.87
CA ALA A 65 -0.93 -28.22 -9.21
C ALA A 65 0.29 -28.82 -8.50
N MET A 66 1.49 -28.66 -9.05
CA MET A 66 2.75 -29.08 -8.41
C MET A 66 3.07 -28.27 -7.16
N LEU A 67 2.64 -27.02 -7.09
CA LEU A 67 2.84 -26.12 -5.95
C LEU A 67 1.61 -26.04 -5.02
N GLY A 68 0.60 -26.89 -5.23
CA GLY A 68 -0.62 -26.93 -4.38
C GLY A 68 -1.48 -25.66 -4.48
N VAL A 69 -1.44 -24.97 -5.62
CA VAL A 69 -2.19 -23.73 -5.92
C VAL A 69 -2.92 -23.85 -7.26
N ASN A 70 -3.75 -22.86 -7.61
CA ASN A 70 -4.56 -22.91 -8.83
C ASN A 70 -3.70 -22.77 -10.09
N THR A 71 -2.82 -21.77 -10.12
CA THR A 71 -1.89 -21.53 -11.24
C THR A 71 -0.54 -21.02 -10.76
N ALA A 72 0.50 -21.30 -11.56
CA ALA A 72 1.84 -20.74 -11.38
C ALA A 72 2.39 -20.30 -12.75
N GLU A 73 2.79 -19.03 -12.86
CA GLU A 73 3.33 -18.44 -14.08
C GLU A 73 4.65 -17.74 -13.78
N ARG A 74 5.60 -17.75 -14.73
CA ARG A 74 6.84 -16.97 -14.57
C ARG A 74 6.51 -15.50 -14.32
N LEU A 75 7.11 -14.92 -13.27
CA LEU A 75 6.96 -13.49 -12.96
C LEU A 75 7.63 -12.61 -14.02
N PHE A 76 8.83 -13.02 -14.47
CA PHE A 76 9.57 -12.36 -15.53
C PHE A 76 9.39 -13.14 -16.85
N SER A 77 9.00 -12.43 -17.91
CA SER A 77 8.83 -13.00 -19.24
C SER A 77 10.10 -13.71 -19.72
N ASP A 78 9.93 -14.70 -20.59
CA ASP A 78 11.06 -15.32 -21.27
C ASP A 78 11.88 -14.26 -22.00
N GLY A 79 13.18 -14.22 -21.72
CA GLY A 79 14.10 -13.22 -22.26
C GLY A 79 14.46 -13.44 -23.73
N GLY A 80 14.02 -14.53 -24.38
CA GLY A 80 14.40 -14.86 -25.73
C GLY A 80 15.93 -14.92 -25.91
N GLU A 81 16.49 -14.08 -26.76
CA GLU A 81 17.96 -13.99 -26.93
C GLU A 81 18.70 -13.55 -25.66
N PHE A 82 18.02 -12.92 -24.72
CA PHE A 82 18.56 -12.47 -23.42
C PHE A 82 18.35 -13.48 -22.28
N GLU A 83 17.72 -14.62 -22.50
CA GLU A 83 17.46 -15.63 -21.47
C GLU A 83 18.73 -16.05 -20.70
N PRO A 84 19.93 -16.15 -21.32
CA PRO A 84 21.17 -16.43 -20.57
C PRO A 84 21.51 -15.35 -19.53
N ARG A 85 21.12 -14.08 -19.76
CA ARG A 85 21.26 -13.00 -18.79
C ARG A 85 20.24 -13.10 -17.67
N HIS A 86 18.97 -13.44 -18.01
CA HIS A 86 17.91 -13.67 -17.05
C HIS A 86 18.27 -14.80 -16.11
N ARG A 87 18.78 -15.92 -16.63
CA ARG A 87 19.23 -17.06 -15.82
C ARG A 87 20.40 -16.68 -14.92
N LYS A 88 21.40 -15.96 -15.41
CA LYS A 88 22.54 -15.48 -14.62
C LYS A 88 22.09 -14.54 -13.48
N ALA A 89 21.03 -13.76 -13.69
CA ALA A 89 20.44 -12.88 -12.69
C ALA A 89 19.40 -13.58 -11.79
N GLY A 90 19.11 -14.85 -11.99
CA GLY A 90 18.13 -15.61 -11.22
C GLY A 90 16.67 -15.28 -11.55
N LEU A 91 16.38 -14.48 -12.59
CA LEU A 91 15.01 -14.05 -12.93
C LEU A 91 14.08 -15.21 -13.30
N HIS A 92 14.62 -16.30 -13.87
CA HIS A 92 13.88 -17.50 -14.25
C HIS A 92 13.30 -18.26 -13.04
N ARG A 93 13.77 -18.00 -11.83
CA ARG A 93 13.35 -18.67 -10.59
C ARG A 93 12.09 -18.08 -9.98
N TRP A 94 11.62 -16.94 -10.46
CA TRP A 94 10.50 -16.21 -9.87
C TRP A 94 9.19 -16.51 -10.58
N PHE A 95 8.18 -16.93 -9.80
CA PHE A 95 6.86 -17.27 -10.29
C PHE A 95 5.79 -16.51 -9.53
N LYS A 96 4.71 -16.12 -10.23
CA LYS A 96 3.49 -15.60 -9.64
C LYS A 96 2.49 -16.73 -9.51
N LEU A 97 1.98 -16.94 -8.33
CA LEU A 97 1.02 -17.98 -7.98
C LEU A 97 -0.36 -17.38 -7.77
N LYS A 98 -1.41 -18.14 -8.15
CA LYS A 98 -2.79 -17.85 -7.76
C LYS A 98 -3.34 -19.00 -6.95
N TYR A 99 -3.99 -18.68 -5.84
CA TYR A 99 -4.65 -19.63 -4.94
C TYR A 99 -6.10 -19.19 -4.67
N ASP A 100 -6.93 -20.07 -4.12
CA ASP A 100 -8.31 -19.74 -3.78
C ASP A 100 -8.36 -18.94 -2.46
N GLU A 101 -8.65 -17.64 -2.57
CA GLU A 101 -8.77 -16.74 -1.42
C GLU A 101 -9.96 -17.06 -0.50
N ALA A 102 -10.96 -17.79 -1.00
CA ALA A 102 -12.07 -18.24 -0.18
C ALA A 102 -11.71 -19.43 0.73
N GLU A 103 -10.67 -20.20 0.38
CA GLU A 103 -10.20 -21.36 1.13
C GLU A 103 -8.97 -21.08 1.98
N LYS A 104 -8.10 -20.15 1.56
CA LYS A 104 -6.81 -19.89 2.19
C LYS A 104 -6.52 -18.39 2.28
N THR A 105 -5.97 -17.97 3.41
CA THR A 105 -5.31 -16.66 3.53
C THR A 105 -3.94 -16.69 2.85
N VAL A 106 -3.36 -15.52 2.55
CA VAL A 106 -2.02 -15.42 1.97
C VAL A 106 -0.97 -16.11 2.85
N THR A 107 -1.06 -15.94 4.17
CA THR A 107 -0.16 -16.58 5.15
C THR A 107 -0.23 -18.10 5.07
N LYS A 108 -1.43 -18.66 5.06
CA LYS A 108 -1.63 -20.11 4.98
C LYS A 108 -1.14 -20.67 3.65
N ALA A 109 -1.44 -19.99 2.54
CA ALA A 109 -0.98 -20.41 1.22
C ALA A 109 0.55 -20.32 1.11
N SER A 110 1.18 -19.28 1.66
CA SER A 110 2.63 -19.12 1.77
C SER A 110 3.27 -20.24 2.58
N ASP A 111 2.74 -20.55 3.75
CA ASP A 111 3.24 -21.62 4.61
C ASP A 111 3.19 -23.00 3.92
N GLU A 112 2.09 -23.30 3.24
CA GLU A 112 1.95 -24.57 2.50
C GLU A 112 2.96 -24.65 1.36
N VAL A 113 3.17 -23.55 0.61
CA VAL A 113 4.10 -23.51 -0.53
C VAL A 113 5.56 -23.58 -0.07
N LEU A 114 5.93 -22.91 1.03
CA LEU A 114 7.29 -22.94 1.59
C LEU A 114 7.76 -24.34 2.01
N HIS A 115 6.83 -25.24 2.33
CA HIS A 115 7.16 -26.63 2.69
C HIS A 115 7.41 -27.53 1.48
N ILE A 116 7.24 -27.02 0.23
CA ILE A 116 7.49 -27.80 -0.98
C ILE A 116 8.99 -27.79 -1.30
N PRO A 117 9.62 -28.95 -1.48
CA PRO A 117 11.04 -29.03 -1.83
C PRO A 117 11.33 -28.25 -3.13
N GLY A 118 12.31 -27.36 -3.10
CA GLY A 118 12.68 -26.51 -4.24
C GLY A 118 12.10 -25.08 -4.17
N VAL A 119 11.22 -24.80 -3.22
CA VAL A 119 10.80 -23.43 -2.90
C VAL A 119 11.83 -22.79 -1.96
N ILE A 120 12.29 -21.59 -2.31
CA ILE A 120 13.28 -20.83 -1.55
C ILE A 120 12.59 -19.78 -0.67
N SER A 121 11.66 -19.04 -1.26
CA SER A 121 10.96 -17.94 -0.56
C SER A 121 9.58 -17.68 -1.15
N THR A 122 8.73 -17.02 -0.37
CA THR A 122 7.43 -16.51 -0.82
C THR A 122 7.27 -15.07 -0.37
N GLU A 123 6.57 -14.26 -1.17
CA GLU A 123 6.19 -12.91 -0.81
C GLU A 123 4.76 -12.58 -1.29
N PRO A 124 3.98 -11.76 -0.56
CA PRO A 124 2.66 -11.36 -1.00
C PRO A 124 2.76 -10.37 -2.18
N VAL A 125 1.82 -10.45 -3.12
CA VAL A 125 1.66 -9.42 -4.15
C VAL A 125 1.08 -8.16 -3.51
N ARG A 126 1.84 -7.06 -3.51
CA ARG A 126 1.40 -5.79 -2.93
C ARG A 126 0.64 -4.96 -3.95
N ARG A 127 -0.42 -4.28 -3.49
CA ARG A 127 -1.12 -3.29 -4.31
C ARG A 127 -0.20 -2.10 -4.53
N ILE A 128 0.03 -1.77 -5.80
CA ILE A 128 0.74 -0.56 -6.18
C ILE A 128 -0.28 0.57 -6.19
N LYS A 129 -0.06 1.64 -5.40
CA LYS A 129 -0.82 2.88 -5.52
C LYS A 129 0.04 3.90 -6.27
N GLN A 130 -0.59 4.66 -7.14
CA GLN A 130 -0.01 5.88 -7.65
C GLN A 130 0.16 6.83 -6.45
N GLU A 131 1.36 7.39 -6.26
CA GLU A 131 1.53 8.44 -5.26
C GLU A 131 0.65 9.62 -5.65
N ALA A 132 -0.15 10.11 -4.72
CA ALA A 132 -1.05 11.21 -5.00
C ALA A 132 -0.22 12.46 -5.29
N ILE A 133 -0.51 13.15 -6.43
CA ILE A 133 -0.10 14.54 -6.64
C ILE A 133 -0.52 15.32 -5.39
N PRO A 134 0.35 16.19 -4.82
CA PRO A 134 -0.04 17.00 -3.69
C PRO A 134 -1.40 17.65 -3.96
N ALA A 135 -2.38 17.45 -3.09
CA ALA A 135 -3.72 18.01 -3.26
C ALA A 135 -3.66 19.52 -3.05
N PHE A 136 -3.26 20.26 -4.09
CA PHE A 136 -3.11 21.71 -4.03
C PHE A 136 -4.50 22.40 -3.99
N PHE A 137 -5.40 21.95 -4.87
CA PHE A 137 -6.80 22.34 -4.92
C PHE A 137 -7.70 21.09 -4.81
N ASN A 138 -9.00 21.31 -4.54
CA ASN A 138 -9.97 20.22 -4.34
C ASN A 138 -10.63 19.72 -5.65
N ASP A 139 -10.10 20.09 -6.81
CA ASP A 139 -10.63 19.75 -8.12
C ASP A 139 -10.29 18.31 -8.47
N PRO A 140 -11.29 17.44 -8.71
CA PRO A 140 -11.10 15.98 -8.70
C PRO A 140 -10.25 15.43 -9.84
N SER A 141 -10.05 16.19 -10.92
CA SER A 141 -9.24 15.80 -12.07
C SER A 141 -7.86 16.48 -12.14
N LEU A 142 -7.43 17.22 -11.12
CA LEU A 142 -6.09 17.81 -11.06
C LEU A 142 -4.99 16.75 -11.25
N ASN A 143 -5.20 15.57 -10.70
CA ASN A 143 -4.28 14.43 -10.83
C ASN A 143 -4.13 13.89 -12.28
N LYS A 144 -4.98 14.28 -13.21
CA LYS A 144 -4.86 13.95 -14.64
C LYS A 144 -4.11 15.02 -15.44
N GLN A 145 -3.81 16.15 -14.80
CA GLN A 145 -3.18 17.31 -15.42
C GLN A 145 -1.65 17.27 -15.20
N TRP A 146 -0.98 16.25 -15.77
CA TRP A 146 0.47 16.06 -15.69
C TRP A 146 1.25 17.32 -16.12
N HIS A 147 0.66 18.13 -16.97
CA HIS A 147 1.25 19.37 -17.48
C HIS A 147 1.43 20.47 -16.43
N TYR A 148 0.79 20.33 -15.25
CA TYR A 148 0.99 21.23 -14.10
C TYR A 148 1.98 20.66 -13.09
N TYR A 149 2.03 19.33 -12.96
CA TYR A 149 2.96 18.62 -12.12
C TYR A 149 3.23 17.21 -12.67
N ASN A 150 4.45 16.98 -13.12
CA ASN A 150 4.89 15.70 -13.67
C ASN A 150 5.99 15.10 -12.78
N ASP A 151 5.63 14.12 -11.98
CA ASP A 151 6.58 13.38 -11.12
C ASP A 151 7.26 12.20 -11.84
N GLY A 152 6.95 11.98 -13.12
CA GLY A 152 7.43 10.87 -13.93
C GLY A 152 6.63 9.58 -13.79
N THR A 153 5.53 9.56 -12.97
CA THR A 153 4.76 8.33 -12.73
C THR A 153 3.55 8.17 -13.65
N GLY A 154 3.19 9.20 -14.43
CA GLY A 154 2.04 9.20 -15.35
C GLY A 154 2.11 8.15 -16.48
N GLY A 155 3.31 7.61 -16.76
CA GLY A 155 3.62 6.57 -17.73
C GLY A 155 5.13 6.27 -17.72
N SER A 156 5.55 5.11 -18.23
CA SER A 156 6.96 4.70 -18.26
C SER A 156 7.88 5.64 -19.05
N ASP A 157 7.31 6.51 -19.85
CA ASP A 157 7.94 7.46 -20.77
C ASP A 157 7.80 8.92 -20.31
N HIS A 158 7.02 9.18 -19.25
CA HIS A 158 6.98 10.47 -18.58
C HIS A 158 8.30 10.75 -17.86
N LYS A 159 8.72 12.02 -17.84
CA LYS A 159 9.91 12.45 -17.11
C LYS A 159 9.56 13.52 -16.10
N ALA A 160 9.96 13.28 -14.85
CA ALA A 160 9.74 14.22 -13.76
C ALA A 160 10.25 15.63 -14.09
N GLY A 161 9.46 16.65 -13.73
CA GLY A 161 9.73 18.05 -13.99
C GLY A 161 9.48 18.50 -15.43
N CYS A 162 8.97 17.62 -16.31
CA CYS A 162 8.48 18.00 -17.64
C CYS A 162 7.06 18.54 -17.55
N ASP A 163 6.92 19.67 -16.87
CA ASP A 163 5.68 20.41 -16.60
C ASP A 163 5.97 21.91 -16.55
N ILE A 164 4.95 22.73 -16.42
CA ILE A 164 5.08 24.19 -16.41
C ILE A 164 5.50 24.78 -15.06
N ASN A 165 5.78 23.99 -14.03
CA ASN A 165 6.24 24.41 -12.71
C ASN A 165 5.32 25.49 -12.08
N VAL A 166 4.00 25.28 -12.12
CA VAL A 166 3.02 26.29 -11.70
C VAL A 166 2.68 26.20 -10.21
N PHE A 167 2.85 25.07 -9.55
CA PHE A 167 2.48 24.88 -8.14
C PHE A 167 3.18 25.88 -7.20
N PRO A 168 4.51 26.12 -7.31
CA PRO A 168 5.14 27.15 -6.51
C PRO A 168 4.60 28.56 -6.75
N VAL A 169 4.07 28.85 -7.96
CA VAL A 169 3.43 30.14 -8.26
C VAL A 169 2.10 30.27 -7.52
N TRP A 170 1.28 29.23 -7.54
CA TRP A 170 0.01 29.21 -6.80
C TRP A 170 0.21 29.33 -5.30
N ASP A 171 1.28 28.73 -4.78
CA ASP A 171 1.61 28.73 -3.35
C ASP A 171 2.18 30.09 -2.89
N ASN A 172 3.10 30.65 -3.65
CA ASN A 172 3.91 31.78 -3.20
C ASN A 172 3.44 33.14 -3.73
N PHE A 173 2.75 33.17 -4.88
CA PHE A 173 2.45 34.42 -5.60
C PHE A 173 0.95 34.62 -5.82
N THR A 174 0.37 33.92 -6.77
CA THR A 174 -1.05 34.10 -7.17
C THR A 174 -1.60 32.92 -7.96
N ALA A 175 -2.90 32.73 -7.91
CA ALA A 175 -3.62 31.82 -8.81
C ALA A 175 -4.49 32.59 -9.85
N GLY A 176 -4.34 33.92 -9.96
CA GLY A 176 -5.05 34.76 -10.92
C GLY A 176 -5.87 35.88 -10.29
N SER A 177 -6.19 36.87 -11.08
CA SER A 177 -6.98 38.07 -10.68
C SER A 177 -8.09 38.40 -11.69
N LYS A 178 -9.29 38.70 -11.19
CA LYS A 178 -10.46 39.09 -11.99
C LYS A 178 -10.27 40.38 -12.79
N ASN A 179 -9.19 41.12 -12.51
CA ASN A 179 -8.83 42.35 -13.26
C ASN A 179 -8.12 42.04 -14.59
N VAL A 180 -7.75 40.81 -14.84
CA VAL A 180 -7.09 40.39 -16.09
C VAL A 180 -8.13 39.74 -16.99
N ILE A 181 -8.27 40.27 -18.21
CA ILE A 181 -9.14 39.71 -19.24
C ILE A 181 -8.28 39.05 -20.31
N VAL A 182 -8.54 37.78 -20.58
CA VAL A 182 -7.95 37.01 -21.65
C VAL A 182 -8.98 36.79 -22.75
N ALA A 183 -8.67 37.21 -23.95
CA ALA A 183 -9.48 36.89 -25.13
C ALA A 183 -9.05 35.53 -25.69
N VAL A 184 -10.00 34.62 -25.85
CA VAL A 184 -9.86 33.36 -26.56
C VAL A 184 -10.47 33.51 -27.94
N VAL A 185 -9.60 33.78 -28.94
CA VAL A 185 -10.00 33.93 -30.36
C VAL A 185 -9.91 32.52 -30.96
N ASP A 186 -11.04 31.80 -30.97
CA ASP A 186 -11.12 30.38 -31.20
C ASP A 186 -12.54 29.93 -31.60
N GLY A 187 -12.89 28.68 -31.49
CA GLY A 187 -14.29 28.25 -31.41
C GLY A 187 -14.93 28.77 -30.13
N GLY A 188 -16.27 28.83 -30.09
CA GLY A 188 -17.00 29.43 -28.97
C GLY A 188 -16.77 28.67 -27.65
N ILE A 189 -16.48 29.41 -26.58
CA ILE A 189 -16.42 28.83 -25.23
C ILE A 189 -17.84 28.42 -24.80
N ASP A 190 -18.00 27.27 -24.13
CA ASP A 190 -19.24 26.97 -23.40
C ASP A 190 -19.35 27.88 -22.16
N LEU A 191 -19.97 29.06 -22.35
CA LEU A 191 -20.12 30.06 -21.28
C LEU A 191 -20.95 29.58 -20.08
N ASN A 192 -21.65 28.44 -20.22
CA ASN A 192 -22.47 27.83 -19.16
C ASN A 192 -21.79 26.62 -18.49
N HIS A 193 -20.60 26.22 -18.96
CA HIS A 193 -19.88 25.12 -18.40
C HIS A 193 -19.67 25.31 -16.90
N GLU A 194 -19.97 24.29 -16.11
CA GLU A 194 -19.97 24.35 -14.63
C GLU A 194 -18.62 24.80 -14.02
N ASP A 195 -17.52 24.56 -14.73
CA ASP A 195 -16.17 24.88 -14.34
C ASP A 195 -15.60 26.17 -15.00
N LEU A 196 -16.39 26.85 -15.85
CA LEU A 196 -15.94 28.04 -16.55
C LEU A 196 -16.84 29.24 -16.33
N LYS A 197 -18.14 29.02 -16.09
CA LYS A 197 -19.17 30.07 -16.16
C LYS A 197 -18.90 31.31 -15.32
N ALA A 198 -18.29 31.19 -14.15
CA ALA A 198 -17.99 32.34 -13.29
C ALA A 198 -16.75 33.14 -13.76
N ALA A 199 -15.86 32.50 -14.54
CA ALA A 199 -14.74 33.15 -15.19
C ALA A 199 -15.13 33.81 -16.54
N CYS A 200 -16.13 33.26 -17.24
CA CYS A 200 -16.54 33.74 -18.56
C CYS A 200 -17.25 35.11 -18.53
N ILE A 201 -16.91 35.97 -19.47
CA ILE A 201 -17.64 37.20 -19.75
C ILE A 201 -18.82 36.84 -20.66
N PRO A 202 -20.07 37.20 -20.30
CA PRO A 202 -21.23 36.89 -21.13
C PRO A 202 -21.19 37.55 -22.53
N GLY A 203 -21.90 36.95 -23.46
CA GLY A 203 -22.12 37.61 -24.77
C GLY A 203 -22.83 38.93 -24.64
N GLY A 204 -22.31 39.94 -25.32
CA GLY A 204 -22.87 41.30 -25.24
C GLY A 204 -22.00 42.37 -25.89
N PRO A 205 -22.50 43.62 -25.98
CA PRO A 205 -21.80 44.70 -26.65
C PRO A 205 -20.48 45.12 -25.99
N ASN A 206 -20.25 44.72 -24.77
CA ASN A 206 -18.99 44.96 -24.03
C ASN A 206 -18.35 43.65 -23.55
N GLY A 207 -18.61 42.55 -24.25
CA GLY A 207 -18.16 41.23 -23.79
C GLY A 207 -17.86 40.25 -24.93
N SER A 208 -18.19 38.98 -24.70
CA SER A 208 -17.99 37.95 -25.71
C SER A 208 -18.82 38.18 -26.96
N LYS A 209 -18.22 37.86 -28.13
CA LYS A 209 -18.87 38.10 -29.43
C LYS A 209 -18.51 36.98 -30.42
N ASN A 210 -19.48 36.63 -31.25
CA ASN A 210 -19.36 35.68 -32.34
C ASN A 210 -19.11 36.45 -33.67
N PHE A 211 -18.04 36.07 -34.37
CA PHE A 211 -17.58 36.65 -35.64
C PHE A 211 -17.71 35.67 -36.80
N THR A 212 -18.34 34.51 -36.60
CA THR A 212 -18.48 33.49 -37.66
C THR A 212 -19.39 33.98 -38.79
N THR A 213 -19.05 33.62 -39.99
CA THR A 213 -19.80 34.02 -41.20
C THR A 213 -21.27 33.60 -41.11
N GLY A 214 -22.16 34.54 -41.28
CA GLY A 214 -23.62 34.34 -41.20
C GLY A 214 -24.19 34.34 -39.77
N ASN A 215 -23.36 34.40 -38.70
CA ASN A 215 -23.80 34.35 -37.30
C ASN A 215 -23.16 35.45 -36.43
N VAL A 216 -22.72 36.56 -37.03
CA VAL A 216 -22.10 37.66 -36.29
C VAL A 216 -23.10 38.24 -35.27
N GLY A 217 -22.70 38.24 -33.98
CA GLY A 217 -23.57 38.70 -32.90
C GLY A 217 -23.03 38.36 -31.52
N TYR A 218 -23.91 38.38 -30.52
CA TYR A 218 -23.54 38.17 -29.13
C TYR A 218 -23.90 36.77 -28.59
N THR A 219 -24.48 35.93 -29.44
CA THR A 219 -24.73 34.53 -29.09
C THR A 219 -23.50 33.70 -29.41
N ILE A 220 -22.88 33.14 -28.38
CA ILE A 220 -21.74 32.23 -28.52
C ILE A 220 -22.26 30.80 -28.68
N THR A 221 -21.81 30.10 -29.73
CA THR A 221 -22.11 28.71 -29.95
C THR A 221 -20.96 27.87 -29.36
N PRO A 222 -21.21 27.05 -28.35
CA PRO A 222 -20.16 26.22 -27.75
C PRO A 222 -19.42 25.33 -28.75
N HIS A 223 -18.10 25.26 -28.63
CA HIS A 223 -17.21 24.43 -29.42
C HIS A 223 -16.20 23.74 -28.51
N ASP A 224 -15.96 22.43 -28.67
CA ASP A 224 -15.06 21.66 -27.80
C ASP A 224 -13.65 22.23 -27.76
N HIS A 225 -13.11 22.66 -28.92
CA HIS A 225 -11.75 23.18 -29.02
C HIS A 225 -11.58 24.47 -28.19
N GLY A 226 -12.40 25.47 -28.42
CA GLY A 226 -12.34 26.75 -27.67
C GLY A 226 -12.67 26.58 -26.17
N THR A 227 -13.56 25.64 -25.84
CA THR A 227 -13.88 25.31 -24.44
C THR A 227 -12.68 24.62 -23.76
N HIS A 228 -11.95 23.73 -24.45
CA HIS A 228 -10.76 23.07 -23.94
C HIS A 228 -9.61 24.06 -23.71
N VAL A 229 -9.36 24.95 -24.66
CA VAL A 229 -8.38 26.05 -24.56
C VAL A 229 -8.70 26.93 -23.35
N ALA A 230 -9.96 27.36 -23.20
CA ALA A 230 -10.41 28.17 -22.08
C ALA A 230 -10.21 27.48 -20.72
N GLY A 231 -10.45 26.17 -20.62
CA GLY A 231 -10.26 25.40 -19.40
C GLY A 231 -8.80 25.38 -18.94
N THR A 232 -7.88 25.18 -19.87
CA THR A 232 -6.43 25.22 -19.56
C THR A 232 -6.00 26.59 -19.03
N ILE A 233 -6.54 27.69 -19.60
CA ILE A 233 -6.21 29.04 -19.14
C ILE A 233 -6.84 29.35 -17.78
N GLY A 234 -8.12 29.04 -17.57
CA GLY A 234 -8.87 29.62 -16.46
C GLY A 234 -10.08 28.84 -15.98
N ALA A 235 -10.12 27.51 -16.07
CA ALA A 235 -11.07 26.70 -15.29
C ALA A 235 -10.96 27.06 -13.81
N ILE A 236 -12.08 27.03 -13.09
CA ILE A 236 -12.19 27.60 -11.74
C ILE A 236 -11.55 26.62 -10.75
N ASN A 237 -10.43 26.99 -10.15
CA ASN A 237 -9.75 26.19 -9.16
C ASN A 237 -10.48 26.17 -7.81
N ASN A 238 -10.33 25.10 -7.08
CA ASN A 238 -10.84 24.92 -5.72
C ASN A 238 -12.37 25.02 -5.60
N ASN A 239 -13.09 24.63 -6.67
CA ASN A 239 -14.56 24.64 -6.71
C ASN A 239 -15.16 23.23 -6.50
N GLY A 240 -14.33 22.19 -6.30
CA GLY A 240 -14.73 20.79 -6.12
C GLY A 240 -15.24 20.12 -7.40
N LYS A 241 -14.91 20.67 -8.58
CA LYS A 241 -15.37 20.19 -9.89
C LYS A 241 -14.20 20.04 -10.84
N GLY A 242 -14.35 19.14 -11.79
CA GLY A 242 -13.53 18.93 -12.97
C GLY A 242 -12.04 19.15 -12.83
N VAL A 243 -11.53 20.21 -13.44
CA VAL A 243 -10.11 20.47 -13.67
C VAL A 243 -9.67 21.83 -13.11
N CYS A 244 -8.35 22.00 -12.94
CA CYS A 244 -7.78 23.30 -12.65
C CYS A 244 -7.43 24.06 -13.93
N GLY A 245 -7.61 25.37 -13.93
CA GLY A 245 -7.04 26.31 -14.91
C GLY A 245 -5.77 26.95 -14.33
N ILE A 246 -4.81 27.30 -15.19
CA ILE A 246 -3.55 27.91 -14.75
C ILE A 246 -3.81 29.19 -13.94
N ALA A 247 -4.74 30.03 -14.40
CA ALA A 247 -5.14 31.29 -13.76
C ALA A 247 -6.58 31.22 -13.22
N GLY A 248 -7.02 30.07 -12.72
CA GLY A 248 -8.37 29.74 -12.27
C GLY A 248 -8.76 30.29 -10.90
N GLY A 249 -7.87 30.98 -10.18
CA GLY A 249 -8.11 31.47 -8.81
C GLY A 249 -7.83 30.43 -7.74
N SER A 250 -8.10 30.78 -6.48
CA SER A 250 -7.84 29.88 -5.34
C SER A 250 -9.04 29.71 -4.41
N ASP A 251 -10.11 30.47 -4.60
CA ASP A 251 -11.25 30.57 -3.67
C ASP A 251 -12.55 29.91 -4.17
N GLY A 252 -12.50 29.20 -5.30
CA GLY A 252 -13.67 28.58 -5.93
C GLY A 252 -14.59 29.56 -6.69
N THR A 253 -14.20 30.84 -6.83
CA THR A 253 -15.00 31.85 -7.48
C THR A 253 -14.43 32.35 -8.83
N GLY A 254 -13.30 31.78 -9.26
CA GLY A 254 -12.53 32.06 -10.46
C GLY A 254 -11.44 33.11 -10.27
N GLY A 255 -10.42 33.00 -11.11
CA GLY A 255 -9.23 33.86 -11.14
C GLY A 255 -9.36 35.00 -12.15
N ILE A 256 -8.99 34.76 -13.40
CA ILE A 256 -9.07 35.73 -14.48
C ILE A 256 -10.47 35.74 -15.14
N LYS A 257 -10.67 36.65 -16.11
CA LYS A 257 -11.86 36.66 -16.95
C LYS A 257 -11.54 36.17 -18.36
N LEU A 258 -12.42 35.33 -18.90
CA LEU A 258 -12.34 34.75 -20.24
C LEU A 258 -13.35 35.44 -21.16
N MET A 259 -12.88 36.04 -22.25
CA MET A 259 -13.70 36.62 -23.30
C MET A 259 -13.69 35.70 -24.53
N SER A 260 -14.82 35.13 -24.89
CA SER A 260 -14.97 34.35 -26.12
C SER A 260 -15.11 35.24 -27.34
N CYS A 261 -14.08 35.28 -28.19
CA CYS A 261 -14.12 35.92 -29.51
C CYS A 261 -14.22 34.81 -30.57
N GLN A 262 -15.43 34.32 -30.80
CA GLN A 262 -15.67 33.14 -31.62
C GLN A 262 -15.43 33.39 -33.08
N ILE A 263 -14.49 32.69 -33.71
CA ILE A 263 -14.12 32.80 -35.12
C ILE A 263 -14.39 31.56 -35.96
N PHE A 264 -14.72 30.42 -35.32
CA PHE A 264 -15.21 29.25 -36.02
C PHE A 264 -16.29 28.50 -35.21
N ALA A 265 -17.12 27.78 -35.93
CA ALA A 265 -18.19 26.97 -35.39
C ALA A 265 -18.36 25.72 -36.28
N VAL A 266 -18.84 24.64 -35.72
CA VAL A 266 -19.20 23.45 -36.50
C VAL A 266 -20.20 23.79 -37.57
N ASN A 267 -19.92 23.41 -38.82
CA ASN A 267 -20.85 23.63 -39.93
C ASN A 267 -22.08 22.73 -39.75
N PRO A 268 -23.29 23.24 -39.62
CA PRO A 268 -24.49 22.43 -39.45
C PRO A 268 -24.80 21.52 -40.66
N ASP A 269 -24.33 21.89 -41.86
CA ASP A 269 -24.55 21.13 -43.09
C ASP A 269 -23.49 20.06 -43.31
N ASP A 270 -22.32 20.22 -42.69
CA ASP A 270 -21.21 19.24 -42.73
C ASP A 270 -20.45 19.28 -41.41
N PRO A 271 -20.87 18.51 -40.39
CA PRO A 271 -20.23 18.51 -39.05
C PRO A 271 -18.75 18.11 -39.03
N THR A 272 -18.19 17.71 -40.17
CA THR A 272 -16.74 17.39 -40.26
C THR A 272 -15.90 18.62 -40.60
N LYS A 273 -16.53 19.78 -40.80
CA LYS A 273 -15.90 21.07 -41.16
C LYS A 273 -16.38 22.19 -40.25
N ASP A 274 -15.55 23.19 -40.10
CA ASP A 274 -15.91 24.43 -39.44
C ASP A 274 -16.29 25.55 -40.42
N ILE A 275 -17.22 26.41 -39.98
CA ILE A 275 -17.48 27.69 -40.60
C ILE A 275 -16.51 28.72 -40.01
N GLY A 276 -15.65 29.29 -40.83
CA GLY A 276 -14.75 30.36 -40.43
C GLY A 276 -15.45 31.72 -40.22
N GLY A 277 -14.74 32.63 -39.56
CA GLY A 277 -15.17 33.98 -39.27
C GLY A 277 -14.06 35.02 -39.44
N ASN A 278 -14.36 36.27 -39.07
CA ASN A 278 -13.42 37.38 -39.18
C ASN A 278 -12.47 37.44 -37.98
N SER A 279 -11.33 36.78 -38.06
CA SER A 279 -10.31 36.75 -37.00
C SER A 279 -9.65 38.11 -36.75
N SER A 280 -9.50 38.93 -37.79
CA SER A 280 -8.92 40.27 -37.64
C SER A 280 -9.83 41.19 -36.81
N ASP A 281 -11.18 41.19 -37.07
CA ASP A 281 -12.15 41.97 -36.29
C ASP A 281 -12.23 41.43 -34.84
N ALA A 282 -12.11 40.11 -34.64
CA ALA A 282 -12.12 39.48 -33.33
C ALA A 282 -10.94 39.93 -32.45
N ILE A 283 -9.72 40.02 -33.02
CA ILE A 283 -8.52 40.50 -32.31
C ILE A 283 -8.67 41.99 -31.95
N VAL A 284 -9.17 42.83 -32.85
CA VAL A 284 -9.42 44.27 -32.58
C VAL A 284 -10.49 44.44 -31.51
N TRP A 285 -11.62 43.70 -31.63
CA TRP A 285 -12.68 43.71 -30.62
C TRP A 285 -12.15 43.40 -29.22
N ALA A 286 -11.33 42.40 -29.10
CA ALA A 286 -10.74 41.99 -27.83
C ALA A 286 -9.96 43.13 -27.17
N ALA A 287 -9.11 43.83 -27.93
CA ALA A 287 -8.35 45.00 -27.44
C ALA A 287 -9.29 46.13 -26.92
N ASP A 288 -10.30 46.46 -27.72
CA ASP A 288 -11.24 47.56 -27.42
C ASP A 288 -12.17 47.25 -26.22
N HIS A 289 -12.31 45.96 -25.86
CA HIS A 289 -13.18 45.53 -24.77
C HIS A 289 -12.39 45.00 -23.54
N GLY A 290 -11.14 45.48 -23.39
CA GLY A 290 -10.35 45.33 -22.15
C GLY A 290 -9.50 44.08 -22.02
N ALA A 291 -9.46 43.23 -23.04
CA ALA A 291 -8.50 42.11 -23.03
C ALA A 291 -7.08 42.66 -23.23
N VAL A 292 -6.13 42.17 -22.42
CA VAL A 292 -4.70 42.49 -22.53
C VAL A 292 -3.88 41.29 -22.99
N ILE A 293 -4.50 40.14 -23.09
CA ILE A 293 -3.95 38.90 -23.62
C ILE A 293 -4.87 38.36 -24.71
N CYS A 294 -4.31 37.93 -25.84
CA CYS A 294 -5.04 37.33 -26.96
C CYS A 294 -4.44 35.95 -27.25
N ASN A 295 -5.19 34.89 -26.94
CA ASN A 295 -4.84 33.50 -27.26
C ASN A 295 -5.43 33.12 -28.62
N ASN A 296 -4.57 32.62 -29.50
CA ASN A 296 -4.94 32.20 -30.85
C ASN A 296 -4.42 30.76 -31.05
N SER A 297 -5.30 29.78 -30.81
CA SER A 297 -4.96 28.36 -30.98
C SER A 297 -5.40 27.87 -32.37
N TRP A 298 -4.99 28.55 -33.40
CA TRP A 298 -5.32 28.29 -34.79
C TRP A 298 -4.24 28.79 -35.75
N GLY A 299 -4.23 28.32 -37.00
CA GLY A 299 -3.32 28.76 -38.05
C GLY A 299 -3.94 28.71 -39.42
N TYR A 300 -3.23 29.26 -40.43
CA TYR A 300 -3.65 29.14 -41.82
C TYR A 300 -3.38 27.73 -42.34
N VAL A 301 -4.25 27.24 -43.18
CA VAL A 301 -4.08 25.94 -43.87
C VAL A 301 -3.33 26.14 -45.16
N TYR A 302 -2.29 25.34 -45.35
CA TYR A 302 -1.49 25.32 -46.58
C TYR A 302 -1.48 23.90 -47.15
N ASP A 303 -1.38 23.79 -48.49
CA ASP A 303 -1.35 22.47 -49.18
C ASP A 303 -0.01 21.76 -49.04
N SER A 304 1.06 22.49 -48.68
CA SER A 304 2.43 21.95 -48.49
C SER A 304 3.30 22.90 -47.69
N GLU A 305 4.42 22.39 -47.17
CA GLU A 305 5.43 23.19 -46.45
C GLU A 305 6.05 24.27 -47.36
N GLU A 306 6.25 23.98 -48.66
CA GLU A 306 6.71 24.95 -49.63
C GLU A 306 5.69 26.12 -49.78
N SER A 307 4.39 25.81 -49.78
CA SER A 307 3.35 26.87 -49.80
C SER A 307 3.35 27.70 -48.53
N ALA A 308 3.56 27.06 -47.37
CA ALA A 308 3.67 27.73 -46.08
C ALA A 308 4.92 28.62 -45.97
N SER A 309 6.04 28.26 -46.61
CA SER A 309 7.28 29.08 -46.64
C SER A 309 7.08 30.47 -47.29
N HIS A 310 6.03 30.65 -48.05
CA HIS A 310 5.65 31.94 -48.70
C HIS A 310 4.45 32.61 -48.00
N GLY A 311 4.07 32.14 -46.80
CA GLY A 311 2.96 32.67 -46.05
C GLY A 311 3.16 34.11 -45.56
N SER A 312 2.08 34.75 -45.14
CA SER A 312 2.11 36.09 -44.56
C SER A 312 0.83 36.35 -43.75
N VAL A 313 0.87 37.36 -42.85
CA VAL A 313 -0.22 37.64 -41.94
C VAL A 313 -1.31 38.57 -42.51
N GLY A 314 -1.05 39.36 -43.54
CA GLY A 314 -2.03 40.24 -44.16
C GLY A 314 -2.79 41.12 -43.15
N SER A 315 -4.13 41.13 -43.23
CA SER A 315 -4.99 41.91 -42.33
C SER A 315 -4.91 41.48 -40.86
N VAL A 316 -4.63 40.20 -40.62
CA VAL A 316 -4.42 39.69 -39.25
C VAL A 316 -3.21 40.34 -38.61
N GLY A 317 -2.11 40.57 -39.37
CA GLY A 317 -0.95 41.33 -38.88
C GLY A 317 -1.25 42.74 -38.46
N THR A 318 -2.18 43.43 -39.19
CA THR A 318 -2.65 44.77 -38.81
C THR A 318 -3.44 44.73 -37.49
N ALA A 319 -4.30 43.73 -37.31
CA ALA A 319 -5.07 43.54 -36.07
C ALA A 319 -4.16 43.16 -34.87
N ILE A 320 -3.14 42.32 -35.10
CA ILE A 320 -2.13 41.96 -34.09
C ILE A 320 -1.39 43.25 -33.64
N ASN A 321 -0.90 44.06 -34.58
CA ASN A 321 -0.21 45.31 -34.24
C ASN A 321 -1.13 46.27 -33.47
N TYR A 322 -2.40 46.31 -33.82
CA TYR A 322 -3.42 47.12 -33.10
C TYR A 322 -3.53 46.63 -31.65
N PHE A 323 -3.70 45.34 -31.43
CA PHE A 323 -3.81 44.74 -30.10
C PHE A 323 -2.57 45.03 -29.24
N ILE A 324 -1.38 44.80 -29.79
CA ILE A 324 -0.08 45.01 -29.10
C ILE A 324 0.06 46.46 -28.64
N ASN A 325 -0.35 47.42 -29.46
CA ASN A 325 -0.13 48.83 -29.17
C ASN A 325 -1.22 49.49 -28.33
N ASN A 326 -2.48 49.00 -28.38
CA ASN A 326 -3.63 49.69 -27.82
C ASN A 326 -4.36 48.94 -26.70
N ALA A 327 -4.21 47.65 -26.56
CA ALA A 327 -4.87 46.92 -25.49
C ALA A 327 -4.48 47.45 -24.11
N GLY A 328 -5.44 47.52 -23.18
CA GLY A 328 -5.25 48.06 -21.83
C GLY A 328 -5.04 49.58 -21.78
N CYS A 329 -5.35 50.32 -22.90
CA CYS A 329 -5.26 51.77 -23.00
C CYS A 329 -6.61 52.39 -23.35
N ASP A 330 -6.80 53.65 -23.02
CA ASP A 330 -7.88 54.45 -23.52
C ASP A 330 -7.61 54.99 -24.96
N ALA A 331 -8.56 55.67 -25.58
CA ALA A 331 -8.45 56.24 -26.92
C ALA A 331 -7.31 57.27 -27.05
N GLN A 332 -6.77 57.77 -25.96
CA GLN A 332 -5.63 58.69 -25.90
C GLN A 332 -4.29 57.97 -25.66
N GLY A 333 -4.30 56.63 -25.51
CA GLY A 333 -3.12 55.83 -25.26
C GLY A 333 -2.64 55.82 -23.80
N ASN A 334 -3.48 56.29 -22.85
CA ASN A 334 -3.18 56.20 -21.43
C ASN A 334 -3.54 54.78 -20.93
N GLN A 335 -2.71 54.24 -20.10
CA GLN A 335 -2.99 52.93 -19.49
C GLN A 335 -4.23 53.00 -18.60
N THR A 336 -5.21 52.13 -18.85
CA THR A 336 -6.44 51.95 -18.06
C THR A 336 -6.59 50.51 -17.55
N GLY A 337 -5.95 49.59 -18.22
CA GLY A 337 -5.92 48.14 -17.83
C GLY A 337 -4.73 47.80 -16.93
N PRO A 338 -4.63 46.51 -16.52
CA PRO A 338 -3.56 46.04 -15.66
C PRO A 338 -2.17 46.02 -16.37
N MET A 339 -2.14 46.16 -17.69
CA MET A 339 -0.95 46.24 -18.51
C MET A 339 -1.14 47.25 -19.62
N LYS A 340 -0.07 47.98 -19.97
CA LYS A 340 -0.05 48.89 -21.11
C LYS A 340 0.41 48.15 -22.36
N GLY A 341 -0.41 48.15 -23.41
CA GLY A 341 -0.21 47.30 -24.58
C GLY A 341 -0.71 45.89 -24.34
N GLY A 342 -0.82 45.08 -25.39
CA GLY A 342 -1.25 43.71 -25.34
C GLY A 342 -0.17 42.69 -25.73
N VAL A 343 -0.41 41.43 -25.43
CA VAL A 343 0.40 40.32 -25.95
C VAL A 343 -0.49 39.34 -26.72
N VAL A 344 0.01 38.87 -27.85
CA VAL A 344 -0.69 37.94 -28.72
C VAL A 344 0.12 36.64 -28.82
N PHE A 345 -0.51 35.54 -28.41
CA PHE A 345 0.04 34.20 -28.51
C PHE A 345 -0.57 33.47 -29.69
N PHE A 346 0.25 32.70 -30.41
CA PHE A 346 -0.17 31.81 -31.49
C PHE A 346 0.39 30.40 -31.32
N SER A 347 -0.45 29.41 -31.56
CA SER A 347 0.03 28.00 -31.70
C SER A 347 0.86 27.86 -33.00
N ALA A 348 1.98 27.14 -32.93
CA ALA A 348 2.94 27.02 -34.04
C ALA A 348 2.41 26.25 -35.26
N GLY A 349 1.37 25.41 -35.09
CA GLY A 349 0.85 24.51 -36.13
C GLY A 349 1.16 23.05 -35.87
N ASN A 350 0.47 22.13 -36.57
CA ASN A 350 0.44 20.71 -36.26
C ASN A 350 0.86 19.78 -37.42
N GLU A 351 1.57 20.33 -38.40
CA GLU A 351 1.97 19.64 -39.63
C GLU A 351 3.37 19.00 -39.52
N GLY A 352 4.15 19.35 -38.48
CA GLY A 352 5.55 18.96 -38.30
C GLY A 352 6.47 19.71 -39.26
N TRP A 353 6.08 20.91 -39.71
CA TRP A 353 6.79 21.73 -40.71
C TRP A 353 7.66 22.82 -40.07
N ALA A 354 8.64 23.31 -40.84
CA ALA A 354 9.50 24.40 -40.45
C ALA A 354 8.84 25.79 -40.57
N HIS A 355 7.62 25.87 -41.03
CA HIS A 355 6.84 27.11 -41.25
C HIS A 355 5.44 26.96 -40.66
N GLY A 356 4.84 28.12 -40.19
CA GLY A 356 3.49 28.16 -39.67
C GLY A 356 2.98 29.60 -39.47
N TRP A 357 1.92 29.95 -40.16
CA TRP A 357 1.32 31.32 -40.10
C TRP A 357 -0.07 31.26 -39.49
N PRO A 358 -0.43 32.33 -38.72
CA PRO A 358 0.27 33.62 -38.41
C PRO A 358 1.38 33.52 -37.37
N ALA A 359 1.66 32.34 -36.78
CA ALA A 359 2.63 32.18 -35.68
C ALA A 359 4.07 32.64 -36.02
N GLU A 360 4.48 32.53 -37.31
CA GLU A 360 5.81 32.98 -37.78
C GLU A 360 5.96 34.50 -37.89
N TYR A 361 4.92 35.27 -37.51
CA TYR A 361 5.00 36.72 -37.46
C TYR A 361 5.76 37.23 -36.25
N ASP A 362 6.84 37.98 -36.45
CA ASP A 362 7.82 38.42 -35.44
C ASP A 362 7.23 39.25 -34.26
N LYS A 363 5.96 39.66 -34.31
CA LYS A 363 5.31 40.46 -33.26
C LYS A 363 4.49 39.60 -32.26
N VAL A 364 4.21 38.37 -32.58
CA VAL A 364 3.51 37.46 -31.67
C VAL A 364 4.50 36.66 -30.82
N VAL A 365 4.00 35.91 -29.85
CA VAL A 365 4.74 34.86 -29.18
C VAL A 365 4.27 33.52 -29.74
N ALA A 366 5.16 32.83 -30.47
CA ALA A 366 4.90 31.56 -31.11
C ALA A 366 5.15 30.38 -30.13
N VAL A 367 4.17 29.48 -30.01
CA VAL A 367 4.20 28.41 -29.01
C VAL A 367 4.27 27.04 -29.66
N GLY A 368 5.38 26.32 -29.43
CA GLY A 368 5.58 24.94 -29.82
C GLY A 368 5.05 23.94 -28.79
N ALA A 369 4.77 22.70 -29.23
CA ALA A 369 4.22 21.67 -28.38
C ALA A 369 5.26 20.66 -27.86
N LEU A 370 5.20 20.37 -26.55
CA LEU A 370 5.97 19.35 -25.86
C LEU A 370 5.14 18.09 -25.55
N SER A 371 5.81 16.92 -25.62
CA SER A 371 5.37 15.70 -24.99
C SER A 371 5.73 15.67 -23.49
N PRO A 372 5.20 14.72 -22.69
CA PRO A 372 5.57 14.59 -21.27
C PRO A 372 7.01 14.08 -21.02
N GLY A 373 7.79 13.83 -22.06
CA GLY A 373 9.13 13.24 -22.00
C GLY A 373 10.29 14.18 -22.38
N TYR A 374 10.13 15.51 -22.33
CA TYR A 374 11.11 16.52 -22.79
C TYR A 374 11.46 16.38 -24.27
N THR A 375 10.51 16.02 -25.10
CA THR A 375 10.68 15.99 -26.56
C THR A 375 9.65 16.87 -27.24
N ARG A 376 9.97 17.37 -28.43
CA ARG A 376 8.98 17.99 -29.31
C ARG A 376 7.89 16.98 -29.63
N ALA A 377 6.60 17.32 -29.48
CA ALA A 377 5.51 16.48 -29.93
C ALA A 377 5.62 16.27 -31.45
N TYR A 378 5.32 15.06 -31.91
CA TYR A 378 5.61 14.62 -33.29
C TYR A 378 5.00 15.52 -34.36
N TYR A 379 3.90 16.15 -34.05
CA TYR A 379 3.12 17.03 -34.94
C TYR A 379 3.57 18.49 -34.91
N SER A 380 4.26 18.95 -33.82
CA SER A 380 4.56 20.37 -33.65
C SER A 380 5.41 20.94 -34.78
N ASN A 381 4.97 22.05 -35.39
CA ASN A 381 5.81 22.86 -36.24
C ASN A 381 6.98 23.44 -35.42
N TYR A 382 8.07 23.77 -36.11
CA TYR A 382 9.35 24.11 -35.48
C TYR A 382 10.13 25.12 -36.31
N GLY A 383 11.07 25.78 -35.68
CA GLY A 383 11.93 26.76 -36.33
C GLY A 383 12.48 27.76 -35.31
N ASP A 384 13.45 28.57 -35.75
CA ASP A 384 14.02 29.62 -34.90
C ASP A 384 13.01 30.76 -34.61
N TRP A 385 11.86 30.73 -35.27
CA TRP A 385 10.75 31.63 -35.06
C TRP A 385 9.80 31.19 -33.94
N VAL A 386 9.95 29.96 -33.41
CA VAL A 386 9.18 29.50 -32.26
C VAL A 386 9.84 30.01 -30.99
N ASP A 387 9.13 30.86 -30.24
CA ASP A 387 9.71 31.58 -29.09
C ASP A 387 9.81 30.71 -27.84
N ILE A 388 8.80 29.83 -27.61
CA ILE A 388 8.70 29.07 -26.38
C ILE A 388 7.95 27.76 -26.61
N ALA A 389 8.31 26.72 -25.86
CA ALA A 389 7.66 25.43 -25.87
C ALA A 389 6.83 25.21 -24.60
N ALA A 390 5.66 24.63 -24.75
CA ALA A 390 4.80 24.28 -23.63
C ALA A 390 4.15 22.89 -23.82
N PRO A 391 3.59 22.25 -22.77
CA PRO A 391 2.89 20.97 -22.90
C PRO A 391 1.74 21.04 -23.90
N GLY A 392 1.86 20.31 -25.01
CA GLY A 392 0.81 20.20 -26.05
C GLY A 392 0.15 18.83 -26.07
N GLY A 393 0.75 17.89 -25.33
CA GLY A 393 0.36 16.48 -25.33
C GLY A 393 0.93 15.71 -26.50
N ASP A 394 0.98 14.38 -26.35
CA ASP A 394 1.39 13.45 -27.40
C ASP A 394 0.75 12.07 -27.14
N VAL A 395 -0.12 11.62 -28.06
CA VAL A 395 -0.83 10.33 -27.94
C VAL A 395 0.10 9.11 -27.97
N ASN A 396 1.37 9.29 -28.39
CA ASN A 396 2.36 8.23 -28.34
C ASN A 396 2.88 7.97 -26.92
N PHE A 397 2.53 8.83 -25.97
CA PHE A 397 2.84 8.67 -24.54
C PHE A 397 1.59 8.23 -23.76
N SER A 398 1.76 7.33 -22.81
CA SER A 398 0.67 6.92 -21.92
C SER A 398 0.13 8.12 -21.15
N ASN A 399 -1.20 8.34 -21.16
CA ASN A 399 -1.82 9.53 -20.56
C ASN A 399 -1.20 10.87 -21.00
N GLY A 400 -0.59 10.91 -22.19
CA GLY A 400 0.17 12.06 -22.70
C GLY A 400 -0.69 13.25 -23.16
N ASN A 401 -2.01 13.13 -23.27
CA ASN A 401 -2.91 14.21 -23.66
C ASN A 401 -3.02 15.30 -22.58
N ILE A 402 -3.36 16.51 -23.02
CA ILE A 402 -3.72 17.64 -22.13
C ILE A 402 -5.19 17.48 -21.73
N TYR A 403 -5.47 17.38 -20.44
CA TYR A 403 -6.82 17.15 -19.91
C TYR A 403 -7.45 18.48 -19.50
N SER A 404 -8.63 18.81 -20.06
CA SER A 404 -9.31 20.08 -19.83
C SER A 404 -10.84 19.95 -20.00
N THR A 405 -11.56 21.10 -19.97
CA THR A 405 -13.02 21.20 -20.15
C THR A 405 -13.44 20.95 -21.60
N LEU A 406 -14.60 20.33 -21.78
CA LEU A 406 -15.31 20.16 -23.07
C LEU A 406 -16.73 20.63 -22.94
N THR A 407 -17.43 20.87 -24.05
CA THR A 407 -18.81 21.32 -24.03
C THR A 407 -19.74 20.42 -23.21
N SER A 408 -20.85 21.00 -22.72
CA SER A 408 -21.90 20.29 -21.98
C SER A 408 -21.40 19.66 -20.65
N ASN A 409 -20.57 20.40 -19.90
CA ASN A 409 -20.01 19.99 -18.61
C ASN A 409 -19.21 18.70 -18.69
N LYS A 410 -18.55 18.46 -19.81
CA LYS A 410 -17.64 17.30 -19.97
C LYS A 410 -16.19 17.73 -19.81
N TYR A 411 -15.33 16.72 -19.68
CA TYR A 411 -13.88 16.87 -19.56
C TYR A 411 -13.21 15.81 -20.41
N GLY A 412 -12.06 16.14 -21.02
CA GLY A 412 -11.36 15.20 -21.90
C GLY A 412 -9.95 15.63 -22.26
N GLY A 413 -9.21 14.75 -22.91
CA GLY A 413 -7.84 14.98 -23.31
C GLY A 413 -7.71 15.28 -24.79
N PHE A 414 -7.03 16.39 -25.14
CA PHE A 414 -6.63 16.73 -26.50
C PHE A 414 -5.10 16.83 -26.60
N GLN A 415 -4.59 16.78 -27.83
CA GLN A 415 -3.20 17.13 -28.14
C GLN A 415 -3.16 18.17 -29.25
N GLY A 416 -2.10 18.95 -29.31
CA GLY A 416 -1.88 19.98 -30.34
C GLY A 416 -1.10 21.17 -29.83
N THR A 417 -0.47 21.92 -30.72
CA THR A 417 0.08 23.26 -30.40
C THR A 417 -1.03 24.20 -29.88
N SER A 418 -2.29 23.91 -30.26
CA SER A 418 -3.49 24.54 -29.72
C SER A 418 -3.66 24.33 -28.21
N MET A 419 -3.14 23.23 -27.63
CA MET A 419 -3.16 22.96 -26.19
C MET A 419 -1.92 23.51 -25.50
N ALA A 420 -0.80 23.67 -26.22
CA ALA A 420 0.42 24.30 -25.71
C ALA A 420 0.23 25.83 -25.53
N CYS A 421 -0.38 26.50 -26.49
CA CYS A 421 -0.61 27.95 -26.50
C CYS A 421 -1.33 28.45 -25.22
N PRO A 422 -2.42 27.84 -24.76
CA PRO A 422 -3.12 28.28 -23.55
C PRO A 422 -2.30 28.11 -22.27
N HIS A 423 -1.25 27.25 -22.23
CA HIS A 423 -0.35 27.19 -21.09
C HIS A 423 0.47 28.48 -20.94
N VAL A 424 1.05 28.95 -22.05
CA VAL A 424 1.80 30.19 -22.06
C VAL A 424 0.90 31.37 -21.75
N THR A 425 -0.30 31.37 -22.32
CA THR A 425 -1.38 32.38 -22.06
C THR A 425 -1.76 32.40 -20.57
N GLY A 426 -1.94 31.25 -19.93
CA GLY A 426 -2.30 31.18 -18.54
C GLY A 426 -1.18 31.69 -17.61
N VAL A 427 0.08 31.34 -17.89
CA VAL A 427 1.23 31.86 -17.13
C VAL A 427 1.39 33.37 -17.33
N ALA A 428 1.20 33.89 -18.54
CA ALA A 428 1.15 35.34 -18.79
C ALA A 428 0.02 36.03 -17.98
N ALA A 429 -1.14 35.40 -17.88
CA ALA A 429 -2.25 35.91 -17.08
C ALA A 429 -1.91 35.92 -15.57
N LEU A 430 -1.21 34.93 -15.07
CA LEU A 430 -0.71 34.94 -13.68
C LEU A 430 0.30 36.08 -13.46
N LEU A 431 1.26 36.28 -14.38
CA LEU A 431 2.24 37.38 -14.30
C LEU A 431 1.56 38.74 -14.23
N ILE A 432 0.58 38.99 -15.09
CA ILE A 432 -0.18 40.24 -15.05
C ILE A 432 -1.03 40.34 -13.78
N SER A 433 -1.57 39.23 -13.29
CA SER A 433 -2.35 39.23 -12.05
C SER A 433 -1.52 39.65 -10.83
N TYR A 434 -0.23 39.41 -10.87
CA TYR A 434 0.67 39.69 -9.76
C TYR A 434 1.46 41.02 -9.95
N PHE A 435 2.07 41.21 -11.13
CA PHE A 435 2.94 42.36 -11.41
C PHE A 435 2.19 43.52 -12.09
N GLY A 436 0.99 43.24 -12.61
CA GLY A 436 0.18 44.22 -13.36
C GLY A 436 -0.21 45.42 -12.52
N GLY A 437 -0.30 46.56 -13.18
CA GLY A 437 -0.65 47.83 -12.58
C GLY A 437 -0.04 49.01 -13.37
N PRO A 438 -0.14 50.24 -12.85
CA PRO A 438 0.40 51.42 -13.54
C PRO A 438 1.90 51.26 -13.86
N GLY A 439 2.24 51.36 -15.15
CA GLY A 439 3.63 51.24 -15.63
C GLY A 439 4.06 49.86 -16.04
N PHE A 440 3.28 48.80 -15.79
CA PHE A 440 3.58 47.46 -16.29
C PHE A 440 3.24 47.37 -17.79
N THR A 441 4.16 46.90 -18.61
CA THR A 441 4.04 46.88 -20.07
C THR A 441 4.10 45.45 -20.63
N ASN A 442 3.66 45.26 -21.86
CA ASN A 442 3.73 44.01 -22.58
C ASN A 442 5.19 43.57 -22.86
N GLU A 443 6.15 44.49 -23.00
CA GLU A 443 7.56 44.17 -23.11
C GLU A 443 8.08 43.56 -21.79
N MET A 444 7.74 44.17 -20.65
CA MET A 444 8.12 43.63 -19.32
C MET A 444 7.53 42.24 -19.08
N LEU A 445 6.29 41.99 -19.54
CA LEU A 445 5.68 40.67 -19.50
C LEU A 445 6.46 39.67 -20.34
N LYS A 446 6.76 40.01 -21.61
CA LYS A 446 7.49 39.10 -22.51
C LYS A 446 8.91 38.82 -22.00
N GLU A 447 9.57 39.83 -21.46
CA GLU A 447 10.92 39.66 -20.86
C GLU A 447 10.90 38.63 -19.72
N ARG A 448 9.94 38.71 -18.77
CA ARG A 448 9.80 37.75 -17.68
C ARG A 448 9.45 36.36 -18.21
N LEU A 449 8.48 36.26 -19.11
CA LEU A 449 7.97 35.01 -19.64
C LEU A 449 9.02 34.21 -20.40
N LEU A 450 9.75 34.89 -21.32
CA LEU A 450 10.77 34.23 -22.16
C LEU A 450 12.11 34.09 -21.43
N GLY A 451 12.51 35.08 -20.63
CA GLY A 451 13.73 35.04 -19.86
C GLY A 451 13.71 34.02 -18.71
N GLY A 452 12.52 33.77 -18.15
CA GLY A 452 12.31 32.79 -17.09
C GLY A 452 12.14 31.34 -17.57
N ALA A 453 12.07 31.11 -18.87
CA ALA A 453 11.87 29.78 -19.44
C ALA A 453 13.11 28.88 -19.26
N LYS A 454 12.89 27.60 -19.04
CA LYS A 454 13.97 26.59 -18.87
C LYS A 454 14.74 26.38 -20.16
N THR A 455 16.03 26.72 -20.15
CA THR A 455 16.97 26.49 -21.26
C THR A 455 17.74 25.18 -21.06
N GLY A 456 18.13 24.54 -22.17
CA GLY A 456 19.02 23.35 -22.15
C GLY A 456 18.36 22.05 -21.72
N VAL A 457 17.06 22.04 -21.42
CA VAL A 457 16.31 20.83 -21.05
C VAL A 457 15.78 20.08 -22.27
N LEU A 458 15.63 20.76 -23.40
CA LEU A 458 15.17 20.18 -24.66
C LEU A 458 16.34 19.84 -25.56
N PRO A 459 16.27 18.76 -26.37
CA PRO A 459 17.26 18.49 -27.41
C PRO A 459 17.31 19.63 -28.42
N LYS A 460 18.49 20.03 -28.87
CA LYS A 460 18.65 21.08 -29.90
C LYS A 460 17.86 20.80 -31.18
N ALA A 461 17.67 19.54 -31.53
CA ALA A 461 16.88 19.13 -32.69
C ALA A 461 15.37 19.36 -32.52
N ALA A 462 14.92 19.68 -31.31
CA ALA A 462 13.52 20.02 -31.09
C ALA A 462 13.15 21.33 -31.80
N ASN A 463 14.03 22.34 -31.71
CA ASN A 463 13.93 23.65 -32.37
C ASN A 463 12.56 24.32 -32.19
N ILE A 464 12.08 24.37 -30.92
CA ILE A 464 10.78 24.95 -30.52
C ILE A 464 10.92 25.93 -29.37
N GLY A 465 12.09 26.57 -29.22
CA GLY A 465 12.40 27.48 -28.13
C GLY A 465 12.69 26.78 -26.80
N PRO A 466 12.91 27.54 -25.72
CA PRO A 466 13.04 27.03 -24.36
C PRO A 466 11.68 26.56 -23.82
N MET A 467 11.71 25.73 -22.78
CA MET A 467 10.48 25.24 -22.15
C MET A 467 9.89 26.25 -21.17
N LEU A 468 8.60 26.48 -21.24
CA LEU A 468 7.84 27.32 -20.30
C LEU A 468 8.10 26.87 -18.84
N ASP A 469 8.42 27.84 -17.99
CA ASP A 469 8.54 27.70 -16.54
C ASP A 469 7.83 28.84 -15.83
N ALA A 470 6.71 28.56 -15.21
CA ALA A 470 5.93 29.59 -14.53
C ALA A 470 6.69 30.19 -13.35
N TYR A 471 7.32 29.35 -12.51
CA TYR A 471 8.10 29.84 -11.36
C TYR A 471 9.34 30.63 -11.81
N GLY A 472 10.07 30.13 -12.80
CA GLY A 472 11.18 30.85 -13.39
C GLY A 472 10.76 32.21 -13.96
N SER A 473 9.59 32.31 -14.59
CA SER A 473 9.05 33.60 -15.11
C SER A 473 8.70 34.58 -13.98
N PHE A 474 8.24 34.09 -12.83
CA PHE A 474 7.94 34.93 -11.66
C PHE A 474 9.20 35.44 -10.97
N THR A 475 10.24 34.64 -10.89
CA THR A 475 11.50 34.94 -10.21
C THR A 475 12.53 35.55 -11.16
N TYR A 476 12.25 35.65 -12.47
CA TYR A 476 13.15 36.17 -13.49
C TYR A 476 13.68 37.58 -13.15
N GLY A 477 15.01 37.72 -13.26
CA GLY A 477 15.73 38.94 -12.93
C GLY A 477 16.07 39.09 -11.46
N GLY A 478 15.69 38.11 -10.63
CA GLY A 478 16.13 38.01 -9.24
C GLY A 478 17.61 37.79 -9.17
N THR A 479 18.33 38.74 -8.54
CA THR A 479 19.79 38.71 -8.33
C THR A 479 20.15 38.82 -6.86
N THR A 480 19.15 39.10 -6.04
CA THR A 480 19.28 39.27 -4.60
C THR A 480 19.25 37.92 -3.91
N PRO A 481 20.28 37.47 -3.21
CA PRO A 481 20.21 36.23 -2.48
C PRO A 481 19.25 36.35 -1.29
N PRO A 482 18.65 35.24 -0.83
CA PRO A 482 17.80 35.27 0.36
C PRO A 482 18.56 35.76 1.59
N ALA A 483 17.82 36.35 2.52
CA ALA A 483 18.37 36.77 3.80
C ALA A 483 19.01 35.57 4.50
N PRO A 484 20.19 35.73 5.14
CA PRO A 484 20.88 34.64 5.81
C PRO A 484 20.09 34.13 7.02
N VAL A 485 20.23 32.86 7.34
CA VAL A 485 19.76 32.29 8.59
C VAL A 485 20.60 32.84 9.75
N THR A 486 20.04 33.75 10.52
CA THR A 486 20.75 34.41 11.64
C THR A 486 20.74 33.60 12.92
N SER A 487 19.79 32.66 13.06
CA SER A 487 19.63 31.78 14.22
C SER A 487 19.05 30.45 13.78
N TYR A 488 19.60 29.38 14.29
CA TYR A 488 19.11 28.01 14.14
C TYR A 488 19.50 27.19 15.37
N THR A 489 18.80 26.07 15.63
CA THR A 489 19.21 25.11 16.65
C THR A 489 19.81 23.88 15.99
N VAL A 490 20.72 23.23 16.70
CA VAL A 490 21.25 21.93 16.34
C VAL A 490 21.27 21.06 17.57
N SER A 491 20.86 19.81 17.41
CA SER A 491 21.02 18.74 18.38
C SER A 491 21.63 17.52 17.71
N THR A 492 22.19 16.64 18.51
CA THR A 492 22.81 15.42 17.99
C THR A 492 22.32 14.22 18.76
N HIS A 493 22.12 13.15 18.06
CA HIS A 493 21.91 11.83 18.64
C HIS A 493 22.64 10.81 17.77
N SER A 494 23.25 9.81 18.37
CA SER A 494 24.03 8.84 17.59
C SER A 494 24.94 9.53 16.55
N ASN A 495 24.92 9.12 15.29
CA ASN A 495 25.67 9.71 14.17
C ASN A 495 24.85 10.69 13.33
N PHE A 496 23.82 11.31 13.93
CA PHE A 496 22.94 12.28 13.29
C PHE A 496 23.13 13.68 13.83
N ILE A 497 22.80 14.67 12.99
CA ILE A 497 22.67 16.08 13.41
C ILE A 497 21.30 16.57 12.96
N ASP A 498 20.46 16.94 13.91
CA ASP A 498 19.19 17.59 13.66
C ASP A 498 19.36 19.09 13.57
N PHE A 499 18.80 19.69 12.54
CA PHE A 499 18.76 21.13 12.34
C PHE A 499 17.32 21.62 12.48
N GLU A 500 17.17 22.77 13.11
CA GLU A 500 15.90 23.51 13.13
C GLU A 500 16.17 25.00 12.87
N TRP A 501 15.50 25.58 11.89
CA TRP A 501 15.64 26.99 11.50
C TRP A 501 14.30 27.53 11.00
N LYS A 502 14.27 28.84 10.68
CA LYS A 502 13.09 29.49 10.10
C LYS A 502 13.33 29.83 8.64
N VAL A 503 12.26 29.71 7.84
CA VAL A 503 12.25 30.16 6.44
C VAL A 503 12.56 31.64 6.39
N THR A 504 13.61 32.03 5.69
CA THR A 504 14.08 33.42 5.56
C THR A 504 13.41 34.12 4.38
N LYS A 505 13.32 35.45 4.50
CA LYS A 505 12.80 36.31 3.43
C LYS A 505 13.78 36.34 2.26
N ASP A 506 13.25 36.46 1.07
CA ASP A 506 13.91 36.88 -0.13
C ASP A 506 13.22 38.14 -0.66
N ASP A 507 13.98 39.17 -1.08
CA ASP A 507 13.38 40.45 -1.41
C ASP A 507 12.79 40.47 -2.82
N ASP A 508 13.29 39.66 -3.77
CA ASP A 508 12.76 39.52 -5.11
C ASP A 508 11.90 38.26 -5.31
N ASP A 509 12.12 37.20 -4.53
CA ASP A 509 11.40 35.91 -4.62
C ASP A 509 10.47 35.63 -3.43
N LYS A 510 10.26 36.57 -2.52
CA LYS A 510 9.52 36.51 -1.24
C LYS A 510 10.15 35.66 -0.16
N LYS A 511 10.63 34.48 -0.44
CA LYS A 511 11.25 33.55 0.50
C LYS A 511 12.36 32.75 -0.18
N ALA A 512 13.32 32.29 0.60
CA ALA A 512 14.33 31.34 0.11
C ALA A 512 13.68 30.15 -0.60
N TYR A 513 14.27 29.71 -1.71
CA TYR A 513 13.86 28.51 -2.42
C TYR A 513 14.30 27.24 -1.68
N GLY A 514 15.51 27.27 -1.11
CA GLY A 514 16.04 26.15 -0.37
C GLY A 514 17.20 26.50 0.54
N TYR A 515 17.74 25.48 1.20
CA TYR A 515 18.87 25.59 2.12
C TYR A 515 19.88 24.47 1.88
N LEU A 516 21.15 24.81 1.99
CA LEU A 516 22.25 23.87 2.17
C LEU A 516 22.53 23.79 3.67
N LEU A 517 22.30 22.64 4.30
CA LEU A 517 22.77 22.33 5.63
C LEU A 517 24.16 21.74 5.50
N LEU A 518 25.13 22.27 6.21
CA LEU A 518 26.54 21.94 6.04
C LEU A 518 27.14 21.44 7.36
N ALA A 519 27.97 20.39 7.27
CA ALA A 519 28.73 19.90 8.41
C ALA A 519 30.16 19.54 7.99
N SER A 520 31.16 19.92 8.76
CA SER A 520 32.57 19.52 8.58
C SER A 520 33.28 19.37 9.91
N LYS A 521 34.16 18.39 10.00
CA LYS A 521 35.09 18.26 11.13
C LYS A 521 36.14 19.39 11.19
N ASN A 522 36.39 20.03 10.07
CA ASN A 522 37.38 21.09 9.94
C ASN A 522 36.73 22.48 9.94
N ALA A 523 36.90 23.27 10.99
CA ALA A 523 36.35 24.62 11.11
C ALA A 523 36.86 25.58 10.00
N ALA A 524 38.04 25.33 9.43
CA ALA A 524 38.58 26.16 8.36
C ALA A 524 37.80 26.08 7.05
N ASP A 525 37.02 25.01 6.84
CA ASP A 525 36.17 24.83 5.66
C ASP A 525 35.06 25.88 5.54
N PHE A 526 34.69 26.51 6.67
CA PHE A 526 33.70 27.57 6.71
C PHE A 526 34.27 28.98 6.57
N THR A 527 35.61 29.09 6.42
CA THR A 527 36.27 30.38 6.22
C THR A 527 36.28 30.74 4.73
N ASN A 528 35.54 31.78 4.35
CA ASN A 528 35.33 32.20 2.96
C ASN A 528 34.75 31.06 2.07
N LEU A 529 33.81 30.28 2.65
CA LEU A 529 33.16 29.19 1.93
C LEU A 529 32.47 29.70 0.65
N ASP A 530 32.76 29.08 -0.49
CA ASP A 530 31.97 29.25 -1.70
C ASP A 530 30.90 28.16 -1.78
N PRO A 531 29.61 28.49 -1.60
CA PRO A 531 28.53 27.50 -1.66
C PRO A 531 28.41 26.75 -3.00
N LYS A 532 28.95 27.34 -4.10
CA LYS A 532 28.98 26.73 -5.43
C LYS A 532 30.07 25.67 -5.57
N ASN A 533 31.15 25.76 -4.75
CA ASN A 533 32.31 24.87 -4.81
C ASN A 533 32.69 24.41 -3.39
N LEU A 534 31.83 23.60 -2.78
CA LEU A 534 32.07 23.09 -1.43
C LEU A 534 33.31 22.18 -1.38
N PRO A 535 34.18 22.32 -0.36
CA PRO A 535 35.25 21.36 -0.11
C PRO A 535 34.74 19.94 0.03
N ALA A 536 35.51 18.94 -0.42
CA ALA A 536 35.12 17.52 -0.32
C ALA A 536 34.95 17.03 1.14
N SER A 537 35.53 17.75 2.11
CA SER A 537 35.40 17.51 3.57
C SER A 537 34.07 18.00 4.16
N VAL A 538 33.30 18.78 3.38
CA VAL A 538 31.99 19.29 3.83
C VAL A 538 30.87 18.35 3.41
N THR A 539 30.22 17.73 4.36
CA THR A 539 28.96 17.02 4.15
C THR A 539 27.85 18.04 3.97
N LYS A 540 27.01 17.87 2.94
CA LYS A 540 25.85 18.72 2.68
C LYS A 540 24.56 17.94 2.64
N LEU A 541 23.50 18.55 3.16
CA LEU A 541 22.11 18.14 2.95
C LEU A 541 21.37 19.31 2.29
N VAL A 542 20.68 19.04 1.19
CA VAL A 542 19.87 20.04 0.47
C VAL A 542 18.44 19.90 0.94
N VAL A 543 17.81 21.00 1.34
CA VAL A 543 16.43 21.05 1.80
C VAL A 543 15.70 22.13 1.02
N GLU A 544 14.71 21.76 0.22
CA GLU A 544 13.82 22.69 -0.45
C GLU A 544 12.71 23.16 0.51
N VAL A 545 12.33 24.43 0.40
CA VAL A 545 11.31 25.05 1.27
C VAL A 545 9.89 24.57 0.91
N GLY A 546 9.64 24.28 -0.37
CA GLY A 546 8.34 23.87 -0.87
C GLY A 546 7.23 24.83 -0.45
N SER A 547 6.12 24.31 0.09
CA SER A 547 4.97 25.07 0.54
C SER A 547 5.12 25.75 1.92
N ALA A 548 6.26 25.56 2.61
CA ALA A 548 6.45 26.16 3.93
C ALA A 548 6.41 27.70 3.88
N ALA A 549 5.62 28.32 4.73
CA ALA A 549 5.42 29.76 4.74
C ALA A 549 6.66 30.51 5.25
N LEU A 550 6.84 31.78 4.82
CA LEU A 550 7.88 32.67 5.35
C LEU A 550 7.79 32.74 6.89
N GLY A 551 8.93 32.53 7.56
CA GLY A 551 9.05 32.55 9.02
C GLY A 551 8.57 31.27 9.71
N SER A 552 8.03 30.26 8.99
CA SER A 552 7.73 28.96 9.56
C SER A 552 9.02 28.22 9.92
N THR A 553 8.92 27.27 10.85
CA THR A 553 10.04 26.43 11.28
C THR A 553 10.20 25.26 10.32
N LEU A 554 11.43 25.01 9.87
CA LEU A 554 11.84 23.82 9.16
C LEU A 554 12.74 22.99 10.07
N THR A 555 12.68 21.67 9.91
CA THR A 555 13.58 20.70 10.54
C THR A 555 14.13 19.75 9.49
N ALA A 556 15.37 19.30 9.67
CA ALA A 556 15.95 18.25 8.85
C ALA A 556 17.08 17.56 9.60
N THR A 557 17.24 16.25 9.37
CA THR A 557 18.28 15.42 9.98
C THR A 557 19.35 15.08 8.93
N MET A 558 20.61 15.39 9.27
CA MET A 558 21.78 14.98 8.49
C MET A 558 22.30 13.67 9.06
N GLU A 559 22.25 12.63 8.23
CA GLU A 559 22.57 11.26 8.62
C GLU A 559 23.96 10.81 8.13
N GLY A 560 24.43 9.65 8.59
CA GLY A 560 25.64 8.99 8.07
C GLY A 560 26.93 9.66 8.48
N LEU A 561 26.95 10.42 9.56
CA LEU A 561 28.15 11.05 10.12
C LEU A 561 28.93 10.04 10.97
N ASP A 562 30.17 10.39 11.36
CA ASP A 562 30.94 9.53 12.26
C ASP A 562 30.43 9.65 13.70
N PHE A 563 30.45 8.55 14.45
CA PHE A 563 30.09 8.51 15.86
C PHE A 563 31.12 9.24 16.72
N SER A 564 30.69 9.82 17.82
CA SER A 564 31.53 10.50 18.81
C SER A 564 32.51 11.52 18.20
N ALA A 565 32.10 12.17 17.13
CA ALA A 565 32.93 13.08 16.33
C ALA A 565 32.45 14.53 16.43
N GLY A 566 33.37 15.47 16.57
CA GLY A 566 33.06 16.91 16.57
C GLY A 566 32.85 17.44 15.16
N TYR A 567 31.76 18.15 14.95
CA TYR A 567 31.39 18.82 13.70
C TYR A 567 31.16 20.31 13.91
N ASN A 568 31.56 21.09 12.93
CA ASN A 568 31.16 22.48 12.74
C ASN A 568 29.99 22.46 11.75
N THR A 569 28.93 23.19 12.01
CA THR A 569 27.73 23.23 11.20
C THR A 569 27.36 24.63 10.78
N ALA A 570 26.75 24.79 9.62
CA ALA A 570 26.21 26.06 9.14
C ALA A 570 25.08 25.84 8.15
N ILE A 571 24.32 26.89 7.87
CA ILE A 571 23.21 26.90 6.90
C ILE A 571 23.45 28.04 5.90
N VAL A 572 23.21 27.74 4.61
CA VAL A 572 23.20 28.72 3.52
C VAL A 572 21.85 28.63 2.82
N GLY A 573 21.13 29.74 2.74
CA GLY A 573 19.93 29.85 1.93
C GLY A 573 20.26 30.07 0.46
N TYR A 574 19.42 29.64 -0.47
CA TYR A 574 19.54 29.93 -1.89
C TYR A 574 18.17 30.18 -2.51
N ASP A 575 18.13 31.01 -3.56
CA ASP A 575 16.97 31.27 -4.39
C ASP A 575 16.91 30.30 -5.59
N TYR A 576 15.88 30.45 -6.40
CA TYR A 576 15.68 29.62 -7.62
C TYR A 576 16.83 29.76 -8.64
N TRP A 577 17.49 30.92 -8.69
CA TRP A 577 18.59 31.25 -9.62
C TRP A 577 19.97 30.90 -9.06
N ASN A 578 20.04 30.23 -7.89
CA ASN A 578 21.26 29.89 -7.18
C ASN A 578 22.10 31.11 -6.77
N ASN A 579 21.43 32.19 -6.33
CA ASN A 579 22.08 33.22 -5.56
C ASN A 579 22.06 32.75 -4.08
N TYR A 580 23.26 32.72 -3.49
CA TYR A 580 23.42 32.14 -2.15
C TYR A 580 23.54 33.23 -1.08
N SER A 581 22.85 33.06 0.02
CA SER A 581 23.00 33.92 1.20
C SER A 581 24.40 33.83 1.76
N SER A 582 24.78 34.80 2.60
CA SER A 582 25.91 34.61 3.48
C SER A 582 25.66 33.45 4.45
N LEU A 583 26.75 32.86 4.92
CA LEU A 583 26.73 31.75 5.88
C LEU A 583 26.06 32.16 7.20
N SER A 584 25.27 31.28 7.77
CA SER A 584 24.78 31.42 9.15
C SER A 584 25.94 31.41 10.14
N PRO A 585 25.74 31.82 11.41
CA PRO A 585 26.71 31.56 12.45
C PRO A 585 27.10 30.07 12.52
N VAL A 586 28.43 29.79 12.54
CA VAL A 586 28.90 28.40 12.67
C VAL A 586 28.68 27.91 14.09
N LYS A 587 28.10 26.72 14.23
CA LYS A 587 27.89 26.04 15.51
C LYS A 587 28.71 24.76 15.59
N GLN A 588 29.17 24.43 16.80
CA GLN A 588 29.88 23.18 17.06
C GLN A 588 28.97 22.21 17.78
N VAL A 589 28.99 20.98 17.34
CA VAL A 589 28.26 19.86 17.96
C VAL A 589 29.15 18.62 17.96
N THR A 590 28.83 17.67 18.81
CA THR A 590 29.50 16.37 18.83
C THR A 590 28.43 15.28 18.71
N THR A 591 28.58 14.41 17.74
CA THR A 591 27.69 13.25 17.55
C THR A 591 27.82 12.27 18.72
N GLY A 592 26.77 11.50 18.98
CA GLY A 592 26.73 10.48 20.04
C GLY A 592 27.53 9.23 19.70
N ALA A 593 27.62 8.32 20.66
CA ALA A 593 28.08 6.96 20.42
C ALA A 593 26.96 6.11 19.80
N ASN A 594 27.30 5.03 19.11
CA ASN A 594 26.35 4.04 18.70
C ASN A 594 25.85 3.26 19.90
N SER A 595 24.56 3.14 20.07
CA SER A 595 23.91 2.37 21.15
C SER A 595 23.52 0.98 20.65
N ASP A 596 23.55 0.00 21.53
CA ASP A 596 23.07 -1.34 21.19
C ASP A 596 21.54 -1.36 21.05
N PRO A 597 21.00 -2.12 20.09
CA PRO A 597 19.56 -2.38 19.99
C PRO A 597 19.01 -2.97 21.30
N THR A 598 17.74 -2.74 21.58
CA THR A 598 17.06 -3.25 22.79
C THR A 598 16.01 -4.30 22.43
N ILE A 599 15.86 -5.32 23.30
CA ILE A 599 14.87 -6.40 23.15
C ILE A 599 14.07 -6.49 24.44
N THR A 600 12.80 -6.15 24.43
CA THR A 600 11.90 -6.12 25.58
C THR A 600 10.65 -6.94 25.35
N THR A 601 9.99 -7.36 26.42
CA THR A 601 8.68 -8.02 26.40
C THR A 601 7.93 -7.68 27.69
N ASP A 602 6.62 -7.62 27.63
CA ASP A 602 5.74 -7.49 28.80
C ASP A 602 5.32 -8.87 29.36
N TYR A 603 5.81 -9.96 28.79
CA TYR A 603 5.50 -11.29 29.28
C TYR A 603 6.29 -11.64 30.54
N GLU A 604 5.55 -11.89 31.64
CA GLU A 604 6.10 -12.26 32.95
C GLU A 604 5.84 -13.74 33.32
N GLY A 605 5.27 -14.53 32.40
CA GLY A 605 4.92 -15.92 32.64
C GLY A 605 6.11 -16.90 32.52
N ASP A 606 5.86 -18.15 32.89
CA ASP A 606 6.81 -19.25 32.71
C ASP A 606 6.88 -19.68 31.23
N PHE A 607 8.08 -19.89 30.71
CA PHE A 607 8.30 -20.47 29.38
C PHE A 607 8.22 -22.02 29.44
N LYS A 608 7.10 -22.57 29.92
CA LYS A 608 6.81 -24.00 29.98
C LYS A 608 5.59 -24.32 29.16
N VAL A 609 5.73 -25.29 28.26
CA VAL A 609 4.69 -25.61 27.27
C VAL A 609 4.37 -27.08 27.32
N LYS A 610 3.09 -27.45 27.47
CA LYS A 610 2.61 -28.83 27.37
C LYS A 610 2.58 -29.30 25.92
N ALA A 611 2.57 -30.59 25.66
CA ALA A 611 2.70 -31.21 24.35
C ALA A 611 1.66 -30.72 23.31
N HIS A 612 0.46 -30.34 23.74
CA HIS A 612 -0.63 -29.90 22.85
C HIS A 612 -0.84 -28.38 22.84
N GLN A 613 -0.06 -27.65 23.62
CA GLN A 613 -0.18 -26.21 23.78
C GLN A 613 0.83 -25.45 22.93
N THR A 614 0.49 -24.21 22.63
CA THR A 614 1.38 -23.23 21.98
C THR A 614 1.43 -21.99 22.86
N LEU A 615 2.65 -21.54 23.15
CA LEU A 615 2.92 -20.29 23.84
C LEU A 615 3.36 -19.24 22.82
N ASN A 616 2.71 -18.09 22.81
CA ASN A 616 3.08 -16.92 22.01
C ASN A 616 3.52 -15.80 22.92
N VAL A 617 4.71 -15.24 22.67
CA VAL A 617 5.27 -14.11 23.44
C VAL A 617 5.80 -13.07 22.47
N ASP A 618 5.28 -11.85 22.56
CA ASP A 618 5.71 -10.75 21.72
C ASP A 618 6.91 -10.02 22.34
N TYR A 619 7.90 -9.75 21.50
CA TYR A 619 9.09 -8.97 21.84
C TYR A 619 9.09 -7.71 21.02
N THR A 620 9.29 -6.56 21.70
CA THR A 620 9.56 -5.29 21.05
C THR A 620 11.06 -5.10 20.93
N ILE A 621 11.51 -4.90 19.69
CA ILE A 621 12.90 -4.64 19.34
C ILE A 621 12.99 -3.22 18.81
N THR A 622 13.83 -2.40 19.42
CA THR A 622 14.05 -1.02 18.99
C THR A 622 15.54 -0.70 19.04
N ASP A 623 15.94 0.19 18.17
CA ASP A 623 17.25 0.80 18.24
C ASP A 623 17.12 2.19 18.90
N PRO A 624 17.85 2.48 19.99
CA PRO A 624 17.75 3.77 20.67
C PRO A 624 18.17 4.96 19.83
N ASP A 625 19.01 4.72 18.82
CA ASP A 625 19.53 5.72 17.92
C ASP A 625 18.70 5.87 16.64
N GLY A 626 17.67 5.02 16.47
CA GLY A 626 16.79 5.01 15.29
C GLY A 626 17.41 4.32 14.07
N HIS A 627 18.47 3.56 14.23
CA HIS A 627 19.09 2.84 13.13
C HIS A 627 18.22 1.65 12.70
N SER A 628 18.30 1.30 11.42
CA SER A 628 17.76 0.03 10.94
C SER A 628 18.56 -1.13 11.52
N PHE A 629 17.90 -2.24 11.81
CA PHE A 629 18.55 -3.42 12.39
C PHE A 629 18.08 -4.70 11.70
N THR A 630 18.88 -5.74 11.87
CA THR A 630 18.58 -7.11 11.45
C THR A 630 18.36 -7.99 12.67
N VAL A 631 17.42 -8.91 12.58
CA VAL A 631 17.12 -9.88 13.65
C VAL A 631 17.44 -11.27 13.14
N ASN A 632 18.37 -11.94 13.82
CA ASN A 632 18.63 -13.36 13.61
C ASN A 632 18.07 -14.14 14.80
N PHE A 633 17.36 -15.23 14.53
CA PHE A 633 16.72 -16.07 15.52
C PHE A 633 17.17 -17.51 15.40
N VAL A 634 17.52 -18.13 16.53
CA VAL A 634 17.83 -19.56 16.63
C VAL A 634 16.92 -20.16 17.68
N GLY A 635 16.01 -21.05 17.29
CA GLY A 635 14.98 -21.60 18.19
C GLY A 635 15.48 -22.62 19.21
N GLY A 636 16.67 -23.14 19.05
CA GLY A 636 17.22 -24.23 19.93
C GLY A 636 16.56 -25.59 19.68
N SER A 637 15.33 -25.64 19.21
CA SER A 637 14.63 -26.84 18.74
C SER A 637 13.57 -26.44 17.68
N ALA A 638 12.99 -27.42 17.00
CA ALA A 638 11.90 -27.20 16.04
C ALA A 638 10.61 -26.68 16.70
N ALA A 639 10.53 -26.64 18.03
CA ALA A 639 9.36 -26.13 18.74
C ALA A 639 9.29 -24.60 18.78
N ALA A 640 10.43 -23.91 18.70
CA ALA A 640 10.47 -22.46 18.78
C ALA A 640 10.66 -21.85 17.40
N SER A 641 9.78 -20.93 17.05
CA SER A 641 9.84 -20.13 15.85
C SER A 641 9.66 -18.63 16.16
N ASN A 642 10.08 -17.78 15.24
CA ASN A 642 9.96 -16.34 15.36
C ASN A 642 9.23 -15.78 14.16
N THR A 643 8.30 -14.86 14.39
CA THR A 643 7.51 -14.20 13.35
C THR A 643 7.51 -12.69 13.57
N LYS A 644 7.82 -11.92 12.55
CA LYS A 644 7.68 -10.45 12.59
C LYS A 644 6.20 -10.09 12.51
N ILE A 645 5.64 -9.43 13.52
CA ILE A 645 4.23 -9.01 13.58
C ILE A 645 4.03 -7.60 12.99
N SER A 646 4.94 -6.69 13.29
CA SER A 646 4.98 -5.34 12.76
C SER A 646 6.40 -4.80 12.87
N ASP A 647 6.64 -3.57 12.44
CA ASP A 647 7.96 -2.96 12.63
C ASP A 647 8.34 -2.94 14.10
N GLY A 648 9.51 -3.55 14.36
CA GLY A 648 10.04 -3.68 15.72
C GLY A 648 9.34 -4.72 16.61
N VAL A 649 8.27 -5.39 16.18
CA VAL A 649 7.56 -6.39 17.01
C VAL A 649 7.70 -7.79 16.44
N TYR A 650 8.18 -8.70 17.25
CA TYR A 650 8.46 -10.10 16.88
C TYR A 650 7.77 -11.05 17.86
N ARG A 651 7.11 -12.08 17.35
CA ARG A 651 6.47 -13.13 18.16
C ARG A 651 7.33 -14.37 18.24
N LEU A 652 7.73 -14.72 19.45
CA LEU A 652 8.24 -16.06 19.75
C LEU A 652 7.06 -17.01 19.92
N THR A 653 6.98 -18.03 19.10
CA THR A 653 6.00 -19.10 19.23
C THR A 653 6.71 -20.37 19.65
N ILE A 654 6.25 -21.03 20.73
CA ILE A 654 6.75 -22.31 21.21
C ILE A 654 5.61 -23.32 21.13
N ALA A 655 5.71 -24.28 20.21
CA ALA A 655 4.72 -25.33 19.98
C ALA A 655 5.17 -26.63 20.67
N GLY A 656 4.46 -27.07 21.69
CA GLY A 656 4.87 -28.21 22.51
C GLY A 656 4.89 -29.57 21.81
N ASN A 657 4.20 -29.69 20.66
CA ASN A 657 4.17 -30.93 19.86
C ASN A 657 5.32 -31.03 18.84
N ALA A 658 6.07 -29.94 18.60
CA ALA A 658 7.07 -29.88 17.53
C ALA A 658 8.47 -30.34 17.94
N ALA A 659 8.72 -30.62 19.24
CA ALA A 659 9.96 -31.18 19.71
C ALA A 659 9.75 -32.19 20.86
N ASN A 660 10.79 -32.96 21.22
CA ASN A 660 10.78 -33.86 22.37
C ASN A 660 10.74 -33.07 23.70
N PRO A 661 10.20 -33.64 24.78
CA PRO A 661 10.31 -33.04 26.11
C PRO A 661 11.75 -32.74 26.49
N GLY A 662 11.97 -31.55 27.08
CA GLY A 662 13.33 -31.15 27.47
C GLY A 662 13.40 -29.62 27.67
N VAL A 663 14.60 -29.18 28.02
CA VAL A 663 14.95 -27.74 28.16
C VAL A 663 15.76 -27.33 26.95
N TYR A 664 15.36 -26.21 26.36
CA TYR A 664 15.95 -25.65 25.16
C TYR A 664 16.17 -24.14 25.32
N THR A 665 17.04 -23.56 24.51
CA THR A 665 17.32 -22.13 24.54
C THR A 665 17.05 -21.54 23.16
N ALA A 666 16.11 -20.59 23.07
CA ALA A 666 15.91 -19.74 21.91
C ALA A 666 16.77 -18.47 22.05
N THR A 667 17.39 -18.05 20.97
CA THR A 667 18.32 -16.92 20.98
C THR A 667 17.94 -15.91 19.89
N TYR A 668 17.68 -14.67 20.30
CA TYR A 668 17.63 -13.52 19.41
C TYR A 668 19.01 -12.88 19.35
N THR A 669 19.50 -12.61 18.15
CA THR A 669 20.68 -11.75 17.91
C THR A 669 20.24 -10.59 17.05
N VAL A 670 20.23 -9.40 17.60
CA VAL A 670 19.85 -8.17 16.91
C VAL A 670 21.08 -7.34 16.64
N LYS A 671 21.26 -6.95 15.39
CA LYS A 671 22.42 -6.17 14.95
C LYS A 671 21.95 -4.97 14.15
N ASP A 672 22.37 -3.78 14.52
CA ASP A 672 22.10 -2.55 13.80
C ASP A 672 22.95 -2.39 12.52
N ALA A 673 22.67 -1.33 11.74
CA ALA A 673 23.38 -1.02 10.49
C ALA A 673 24.89 -0.70 10.71
N TYR A 674 25.29 -0.41 11.95
CA TYR A 674 26.67 -0.04 12.33
C TYR A 674 27.37 -1.10 13.20
N ASN A 675 26.78 -2.28 13.31
CA ASN A 675 27.31 -3.49 13.97
C ASN A 675 27.21 -3.53 15.50
N ALA A 676 26.52 -2.61 16.16
CA ALA A 676 26.14 -2.78 17.56
C ALA A 676 25.19 -3.98 17.68
N THR A 677 25.36 -4.81 18.69
CA THR A 677 24.70 -6.11 18.72
C THR A 677 24.21 -6.46 20.12
N THR A 678 22.92 -6.79 20.22
CA THR A 678 22.30 -7.33 21.43
C THR A 678 21.89 -8.77 21.23
N VAL A 679 22.20 -9.61 22.23
CA VAL A 679 21.79 -11.02 22.26
C VAL A 679 20.84 -11.23 23.43
N LYS A 680 19.71 -11.88 23.17
CA LYS A 680 18.71 -12.28 24.18
C LYS A 680 18.52 -13.80 24.13
N GLU A 681 18.87 -14.45 25.21
CA GLU A 681 18.62 -15.90 25.38
C GLU A 681 17.34 -16.10 26.20
N ILE A 682 16.52 -17.07 25.76
CA ILE A 682 15.25 -17.45 26.38
C ILE A 682 15.27 -18.95 26.59
N GLU A 683 15.39 -19.38 27.85
CA GLU A 683 15.25 -20.80 28.19
C GLU A 683 13.78 -21.18 28.24
N TYR A 684 13.38 -22.23 27.56
CA TYR A 684 12.02 -22.75 27.58
C TYR A 684 12.01 -24.26 27.77
N THR A 685 10.94 -24.79 28.37
CA THR A 685 10.76 -26.20 28.67
C THR A 685 9.56 -26.76 27.97
N ILE A 686 9.74 -27.80 27.18
CA ILE A 686 8.67 -28.67 26.73
C ILE A 686 8.45 -29.76 27.77
N LEU A 687 7.25 -29.75 28.34
CA LEU A 687 6.85 -30.69 29.39
C LEU A 687 6.58 -32.07 28.79
N GLU A 688 6.88 -33.11 29.58
CA GLU A 688 6.56 -34.47 29.21
C GLU A 688 5.04 -34.67 29.19
N ASN A 689 4.56 -35.37 28.17
CA ASN A 689 3.15 -35.70 28.04
C ASN A 689 2.75 -36.72 29.11
N GLN A 690 1.73 -36.40 29.86
CA GLN A 690 1.20 -37.30 30.91
C GLN A 690 0.11 -38.20 30.34
N ALA A 691 -0.01 -39.41 30.88
CA ALA A 691 -1.09 -40.31 30.48
C ALA A 691 -2.45 -39.81 31.07
N PRO A 692 -3.54 -40.02 30.37
CA PRO A 692 -4.87 -39.84 30.92
C PRO A 692 -5.04 -40.59 32.24
N VAL A 693 -5.85 -40.09 33.15
CA VAL A 693 -6.13 -40.71 34.44
C VAL A 693 -7.61 -40.92 34.69
N VAL A 694 -7.99 -42.00 35.35
CA VAL A 694 -9.34 -42.24 35.84
C VAL A 694 -9.50 -41.45 37.15
N ILE A 695 -10.40 -40.45 37.15
CA ILE A 695 -10.64 -39.60 38.33
C ILE A 695 -11.83 -40.07 39.16
N LYS A 696 -12.68 -40.92 38.60
CA LYS A 696 -13.88 -41.43 39.25
C LYS A 696 -14.32 -42.73 38.62
N ASP A 697 -14.67 -43.70 39.41
CA ASP A 697 -15.30 -44.97 38.95
C ASP A 697 -16.76 -44.73 38.49
N ILE A 698 -17.16 -45.53 37.52
CA ILE A 698 -18.55 -45.55 37.06
C ILE A 698 -19.28 -46.65 37.85
N ASP A 699 -20.40 -46.25 38.49
CA ASP A 699 -21.25 -47.19 39.25
C ASP A 699 -21.83 -48.26 38.34
N ASN A 700 -21.88 -49.49 38.83
CA ASN A 700 -22.62 -50.57 38.16
C ASN A 700 -24.09 -50.19 37.96
N MET A 701 -24.69 -50.60 36.87
CA MET A 701 -26.04 -50.23 36.48
C MET A 701 -26.98 -51.44 36.45
N PHE A 702 -28.16 -51.26 37.03
CA PHE A 702 -29.19 -52.25 36.98
C PHE A 702 -30.39 -51.77 36.18
N PHE A 703 -30.97 -52.59 35.30
CA PHE A 703 -32.13 -52.30 34.51
C PHE A 703 -33.10 -53.52 34.57
N ASP A 704 -34.40 -53.27 34.69
CA ASP A 704 -35.46 -54.25 34.70
C ASP A 704 -36.26 -54.27 33.40
N VAL A 705 -36.00 -53.35 32.49
CA VAL A 705 -36.71 -53.20 31.19
C VAL A 705 -35.71 -53.17 30.05
N ILE A 706 -35.96 -54.02 29.02
CA ILE A 706 -35.29 -53.94 27.73
C ILE A 706 -35.70 -52.66 27.01
N GLY A 707 -34.74 -51.97 26.34
CA GLY A 707 -34.94 -50.70 25.70
C GLY A 707 -34.67 -49.49 26.62
N SER A 708 -34.31 -49.72 27.89
CA SER A 708 -33.87 -48.65 28.81
C SER A 708 -32.65 -47.95 28.27
N LYS A 709 -32.60 -46.60 28.45
CA LYS A 709 -31.49 -45.77 27.97
C LYS A 709 -30.85 -45.04 29.11
N LYS A 710 -29.50 -44.90 29.02
CA LYS A 710 -28.71 -44.07 29.91
C LYS A 710 -27.62 -43.38 29.08
N ALA A 711 -27.45 -42.10 29.31
CA ALA A 711 -26.37 -41.30 28.70
C ALA A 711 -25.48 -40.69 29.78
N PHE A 712 -24.20 -40.60 29.53
CA PHE A 712 -23.24 -39.92 30.40
C PHE A 712 -22.00 -39.45 29.61
N ASN A 713 -21.38 -38.32 30.06
CA ASN A 713 -20.17 -37.81 29.48
C ASN A 713 -18.95 -38.56 30.07
N MET A 714 -18.15 -39.15 29.21
CA MET A 714 -16.96 -39.94 29.60
C MET A 714 -15.85 -39.09 30.21
N GLU A 715 -15.74 -37.80 29.87
CA GLU A 715 -14.80 -36.87 30.48
C GLU A 715 -15.03 -36.63 31.99
N GLN A 716 -16.17 -36.97 32.52
CA GLN A 716 -16.44 -36.94 33.96
C GLN A 716 -15.72 -38.04 34.75
N TYR A 717 -15.16 -39.00 34.04
CA TYR A 717 -14.54 -40.20 34.62
C TYR A 717 -13.08 -40.36 34.25
N ILE A 718 -12.69 -39.96 33.01
CA ILE A 718 -11.31 -40.03 32.52
C ILE A 718 -10.98 -38.64 32.00
N VAL A 719 -9.90 -38.08 32.54
CA VAL A 719 -9.38 -36.76 32.16
C VAL A 719 -7.88 -36.87 31.83
N ASP A 720 -7.40 -35.93 31.04
CA ASP A 720 -5.99 -35.77 30.76
C ASP A 720 -5.39 -34.74 31.71
N PRO A 721 -4.29 -35.04 32.46
CA PRO A 721 -3.64 -34.07 33.33
C PRO A 721 -3.05 -32.86 32.56
N ASP A 722 -2.75 -33.05 31.26
CA ASP A 722 -2.24 -32.02 30.38
C ASP A 722 -3.38 -31.19 29.73
N GLU A 723 -4.65 -31.54 30.02
CA GLU A 723 -5.85 -30.93 29.50
C GLU A 723 -6.06 -31.21 27.99
N GLU A 724 -5.44 -32.29 27.48
CA GLU A 724 -5.67 -32.70 26.09
C GLU A 724 -7.10 -33.23 25.90
N GLN A 725 -7.60 -33.06 24.69
CA GLN A 725 -8.86 -33.65 24.29
C GLN A 725 -8.69 -35.14 24.05
N LEU A 726 -9.39 -35.96 24.85
CA LEU A 726 -9.29 -37.42 24.74
C LEU A 726 -10.18 -37.95 23.61
N THR A 727 -9.67 -39.00 22.96
CA THR A 727 -10.46 -39.87 22.09
C THR A 727 -10.92 -41.10 22.89
N PHE A 728 -12.25 -41.36 22.89
CA PHE A 728 -12.77 -42.47 23.63
C PHE A 728 -13.09 -43.69 22.74
N ASN A 729 -12.77 -44.88 23.22
CA ASN A 729 -13.21 -46.16 22.66
C ASN A 729 -13.99 -46.94 23.71
N VAL A 730 -15.14 -47.48 23.33
CA VAL A 730 -16.04 -48.20 24.25
C VAL A 730 -16.36 -49.55 23.69
N VAL A 731 -16.23 -50.59 24.57
CA VAL A 731 -16.54 -51.97 24.22
C VAL A 731 -17.40 -52.60 25.28
N THR A 732 -18.24 -53.58 24.89
CA THR A 732 -19.02 -54.38 25.80
C THR A 732 -18.78 -55.89 25.62
N SER A 733 -18.80 -56.66 26.71
CA SER A 733 -18.65 -58.09 26.69
C SER A 733 -19.58 -58.72 27.75
N PRO A 734 -20.38 -59.75 27.39
CA PRO A 734 -20.65 -60.20 26.03
C PRO A 734 -21.42 -59.15 25.20
N VAL A 735 -21.33 -59.24 23.90
CA VAL A 735 -22.15 -58.41 22.97
C VAL A 735 -23.61 -58.89 23.02
N GLY A 736 -24.56 -57.99 22.74
CA GLY A 736 -26.00 -58.31 22.62
C GLY A 736 -26.84 -57.99 23.85
N ILE A 737 -26.23 -57.80 25.04
CA ILE A 737 -26.97 -57.40 26.25
C ILE A 737 -27.25 -55.87 26.23
N VAL A 738 -26.27 -55.09 25.83
CA VAL A 738 -26.37 -53.66 25.69
C VAL A 738 -25.88 -53.18 24.33
N HIS A 739 -26.51 -52.16 23.79
CA HIS A 739 -26.05 -51.39 22.62
C HIS A 739 -25.38 -50.12 23.12
N LEU A 740 -24.17 -49.83 22.60
CA LEU A 740 -23.41 -48.66 22.91
C LEU A 740 -23.35 -47.78 21.67
N ASN A 741 -23.82 -46.53 21.80
CA ASN A 741 -23.73 -45.50 20.74
C ASN A 741 -23.00 -44.31 21.30
N GLN A 742 -21.80 -44.04 20.77
CA GLN A 742 -20.95 -42.92 21.15
C GLN A 742 -21.17 -41.75 20.20
N VAL A 743 -21.42 -40.57 20.75
CA VAL A 743 -21.51 -39.31 20.01
C VAL A 743 -20.58 -38.31 20.69
N GLY A 744 -19.36 -38.04 20.09
CA GLY A 744 -18.33 -37.29 20.75
C GLY A 744 -17.89 -37.93 22.06
N ASN A 745 -17.92 -37.20 23.15
CA ASN A 745 -17.55 -37.68 24.50
C ASN A 745 -18.73 -38.21 25.29
N VAL A 746 -19.92 -38.30 24.69
CA VAL A 746 -21.15 -38.84 25.32
C VAL A 746 -21.38 -40.28 24.88
N LEU A 747 -21.46 -41.16 25.86
CA LEU A 747 -21.86 -42.54 25.66
C LEU A 747 -23.36 -42.70 25.93
N ASN A 748 -24.11 -43.21 24.94
CA ASN A 748 -25.49 -43.60 25.04
C ASN A 748 -25.59 -45.12 25.11
N LEU A 749 -26.05 -45.65 26.23
CA LEU A 749 -26.27 -47.07 26.49
C LEU A 749 -27.77 -47.39 26.34
N THR A 750 -28.11 -48.44 25.61
CA THR A 750 -29.45 -48.99 25.50
C THR A 750 -29.46 -50.46 25.78
N THR A 751 -30.29 -50.95 26.68
CA THR A 751 -30.45 -52.39 27.00
C THR A 751 -31.17 -53.10 25.85
N LEU A 752 -30.58 -54.28 25.43
CA LEU A 752 -31.09 -55.06 24.30
C LEU A 752 -31.69 -56.40 24.72
N ASP A 753 -31.08 -57.05 25.72
CA ASP A 753 -31.46 -58.38 26.18
C ASP A 753 -31.16 -58.51 27.68
N TYR A 754 -31.77 -59.52 28.29
CA TYR A 754 -31.52 -59.88 29.69
C TYR A 754 -30.13 -60.55 29.85
N GLY A 755 -29.40 -60.14 30.85
CA GLY A 755 -28.03 -60.68 31.08
C GLY A 755 -27.16 -59.71 31.86
N LEU A 756 -25.90 -60.07 31.95
CA LEU A 756 -24.86 -59.23 32.54
C LEU A 756 -23.79 -58.90 31.49
N ALA A 757 -23.50 -57.64 31.30
CA ALA A 757 -22.46 -57.13 30.41
C ALA A 757 -21.46 -56.28 31.20
N SER A 758 -20.19 -56.38 30.86
CA SER A 758 -19.16 -55.43 31.28
C SER A 758 -18.97 -54.42 30.16
N VAL A 759 -18.96 -53.14 30.50
CA VAL A 759 -18.67 -52.06 29.60
C VAL A 759 -17.32 -51.47 29.98
N THR A 760 -16.43 -51.40 29.02
CA THR A 760 -15.05 -50.87 29.23
C THR A 760 -14.91 -49.61 28.39
N ILE A 761 -14.49 -48.52 29.00
CA ILE A 761 -14.21 -47.25 28.39
C ILE A 761 -12.70 -47.00 28.45
N THR A 762 -12.11 -46.72 27.33
CA THR A 762 -10.71 -46.34 27.20
C THR A 762 -10.62 -44.93 26.64
N GLY A 763 -10.05 -43.99 27.42
CA GLY A 763 -9.67 -42.66 26.97
C GLY A 763 -8.24 -42.69 26.49
N LYS A 764 -7.94 -42.08 25.34
CA LYS A 764 -6.63 -42.05 24.71
C LYS A 764 -6.32 -40.59 24.33
N ASP A 765 -5.09 -40.13 24.67
CA ASP A 765 -4.54 -38.83 24.25
C ASP A 765 -4.03 -38.85 22.80
N ALA A 766 -3.55 -37.72 22.30
CA ALA A 766 -3.00 -37.59 20.95
C ALA A 766 -1.66 -38.36 20.76
N LYS A 767 -0.91 -38.59 21.83
CA LYS A 767 0.36 -39.37 21.81
C LYS A 767 0.11 -40.87 21.93
N GLY A 768 -1.12 -41.30 22.24
CA GLY A 768 -1.50 -42.68 22.29
C GLY A 768 -1.45 -43.32 23.68
N LEU A 769 -1.14 -42.58 24.75
CA LEU A 769 -1.26 -43.01 26.12
C LEU A 769 -2.71 -43.19 26.52
N LYS A 770 -3.04 -44.04 27.47
CA LYS A 770 -4.39 -44.52 27.74
C LYS A 770 -4.69 -44.64 29.22
N ALA A 771 -5.96 -44.34 29.57
CA ALA A 771 -6.54 -44.80 30.81
C ALA A 771 -7.83 -45.60 30.52
N THR A 772 -8.14 -46.56 31.35
CA THR A 772 -9.28 -47.46 31.14
C THR A 772 -10.05 -47.64 32.43
N THR A 773 -11.35 -47.53 32.35
CA THR A 773 -12.30 -47.85 33.44
C THR A 773 -13.38 -48.80 32.93
N SER A 774 -14.01 -49.55 33.82
CA SER A 774 -15.09 -50.47 33.46
C SER A 774 -16.17 -50.54 34.53
N PHE A 775 -17.37 -50.82 34.10
CA PHE A 775 -18.53 -51.04 34.98
C PHE A 775 -19.40 -52.18 34.46
N GLN A 776 -20.25 -52.73 35.34
CA GLN A 776 -21.19 -53.79 34.97
C GLN A 776 -22.58 -53.23 34.72
N VAL A 777 -23.26 -53.78 33.71
CA VAL A 777 -24.66 -53.55 33.43
C VAL A 777 -25.42 -54.86 33.53
N ARG A 778 -26.31 -54.94 34.49
CA ARG A 778 -27.22 -56.07 34.67
C ARG A 778 -28.58 -55.69 34.14
N VAL A 779 -29.10 -56.47 33.19
CA VAL A 779 -30.49 -56.38 32.72
C VAL A 779 -31.20 -57.64 33.15
N ARG A 780 -32.27 -57.54 33.97
CA ARG A 780 -32.96 -58.69 34.52
C ARG A 780 -34.42 -58.62 34.32
N ASP A 781 -35.06 -59.76 33.90
CA ASP A 781 -36.54 -59.87 33.85
C ASP A 781 -37.10 -59.64 35.24
N PRO A 782 -38.02 -58.62 35.41
CA PRO A 782 -38.63 -58.35 36.70
C PRO A 782 -39.52 -59.49 37.21
N LYS A 783 -39.82 -60.43 36.32
CA LYS A 783 -40.59 -61.63 36.68
C LYS A 783 -39.73 -62.82 37.17
N ALA A 784 -38.40 -62.72 36.96
CA ALA A 784 -37.48 -63.74 37.41
C ALA A 784 -37.51 -63.92 38.94
N GLU A 785 -37.28 -65.14 39.42
CA GLU A 785 -37.09 -65.41 40.83
C GLU A 785 -35.83 -64.92 41.38
N PRO A 786 -35.68 -64.57 42.68
CA PRO A 786 -34.42 -64.30 43.33
C PRO A 786 -33.39 -65.35 43.03
N ASP A 787 -32.11 -64.90 42.71
CA ASP A 787 -30.96 -65.75 42.43
C ASP A 787 -30.45 -66.30 43.75
N VAL A 788 -30.20 -67.60 43.80
CA VAL A 788 -29.62 -68.29 44.93
C VAL A 788 -28.52 -69.18 44.43
N TYR A 789 -27.27 -68.90 44.87
CA TYR A 789 -26.10 -69.60 44.37
C TYR A 789 -24.91 -69.56 45.33
N PRO A 790 -24.10 -70.63 45.39
CA PRO A 790 -24.37 -71.94 44.77
C PRO A 790 -25.38 -72.73 45.58
N THR A 791 -26.19 -73.62 44.97
CA THR A 791 -27.06 -74.48 45.67
C THR A 791 -26.41 -75.68 46.33
N GLN A 792 -25.18 -75.99 45.94
CA GLN A 792 -24.22 -76.88 46.69
C GLN A 792 -23.16 -75.93 47.25
N VAL A 793 -23.03 -75.84 48.57
CA VAL A 793 -22.27 -74.81 49.23
C VAL A 793 -21.27 -75.41 50.25
N THR A 794 -20.03 -74.90 50.24
CA THR A 794 -19.03 -75.18 51.27
C THR A 794 -19.02 -74.05 52.31
N ASP A 795 -18.90 -72.81 51.92
CA ASP A 795 -18.70 -71.69 52.84
C ASP A 795 -19.77 -70.66 52.80
N PHE A 796 -20.03 -70.05 51.64
CA PHE A 796 -21.00 -68.98 51.51
C PHE A 796 -22.07 -69.26 50.46
N LEU A 797 -23.34 -68.94 50.85
CA LEU A 797 -24.45 -68.93 49.97
C LEU A 797 -24.87 -67.49 49.66
N TYR A 798 -24.96 -67.17 48.38
CA TYR A 798 -25.28 -65.81 47.93
C TYR A 798 -26.75 -65.74 47.45
N ILE A 799 -27.38 -64.60 47.77
CA ILE A 799 -28.78 -64.36 47.41
C ILE A 799 -28.89 -62.93 46.90
N SER A 800 -29.48 -62.73 45.72
CA SER A 800 -29.71 -61.43 45.14
C SER A 800 -31.01 -61.38 44.38
N ASP A 801 -31.55 -60.19 44.21
CA ASP A 801 -32.82 -60.05 43.43
C ASP A 801 -32.90 -58.63 42.81
N GLY A 802 -32.32 -58.44 41.66
CA GLY A 802 -32.42 -57.25 40.86
C GLY A 802 -31.77 -56.02 41.47
N ALA A 803 -32.51 -54.93 41.62
CA ALA A 803 -32.05 -53.72 42.28
C ALA A 803 -31.90 -53.90 43.80
N GLU A 804 -31.20 -52.98 44.43
CA GLU A 804 -31.09 -52.93 45.88
C GLU A 804 -32.45 -52.92 46.53
N LYS A 805 -32.68 -53.95 47.37
CA LYS A 805 -33.88 -54.10 48.12
C LYS A 805 -33.70 -54.98 49.31
N GLU A 806 -34.73 -55.06 50.19
CA GLU A 806 -34.78 -55.97 51.34
C GLU A 806 -35.15 -57.39 50.88
N ILE A 807 -34.28 -58.35 51.24
CA ILE A 807 -34.49 -59.76 51.01
C ILE A 807 -34.58 -60.46 52.36
N SER A 808 -35.68 -61.08 52.71
CA SER A 808 -35.84 -61.87 53.90
C SER A 808 -35.50 -63.31 53.59
N VAL A 809 -34.60 -63.88 54.37
CA VAL A 809 -34.10 -65.23 54.20
C VAL A 809 -34.31 -66.01 55.44
N THR A 810 -34.90 -67.23 55.25
CA THR A 810 -35.14 -68.23 56.34
C THR A 810 -34.42 -69.50 55.88
N LEU A 811 -33.52 -70.03 56.68
CA LEU A 811 -32.90 -71.35 56.51
C LEU A 811 -33.38 -72.35 57.53
N THR A 812 -33.80 -73.53 57.05
CA THR A 812 -34.31 -74.59 57.89
C THR A 812 -33.54 -75.88 57.75
N ASN A 813 -33.49 -76.78 58.77
CA ASN A 813 -32.95 -78.08 58.60
C ASN A 813 -34.01 -79.07 57.95
N SER A 814 -33.59 -80.31 57.70
CA SER A 814 -34.43 -81.32 57.06
C SER A 814 -35.63 -81.71 57.88
N GLY A 815 -35.75 -81.40 59.20
CA GLY A 815 -36.91 -81.53 60.05
C GLY A 815 -37.80 -80.32 60.14
N GLY A 816 -37.59 -79.20 59.33
CA GLY A 816 -38.35 -77.94 59.26
C GLY A 816 -38.09 -77.00 60.44
N LYS A 817 -37.09 -77.24 61.30
CA LYS A 817 -36.67 -76.29 62.32
C LYS A 817 -35.87 -75.10 61.67
N VAL A 818 -36.31 -73.88 62.01
CA VAL A 818 -35.59 -72.65 61.58
C VAL A 818 -34.22 -72.57 62.29
N LEU A 819 -33.19 -72.42 61.52
CA LEU A 819 -31.79 -72.28 61.96
C LEU A 819 -31.27 -70.85 61.83
N PHE A 820 -31.75 -70.12 60.83
CA PHE A 820 -31.37 -68.78 60.59
C PHE A 820 -32.53 -68.01 59.95
N GLU A 821 -32.75 -66.78 60.34
CA GLU A 821 -33.72 -65.90 59.77
C GLU A 821 -33.18 -64.48 59.88
N LYS A 822 -33.03 -63.82 58.73
CA LYS A 822 -32.53 -62.45 58.65
C LYS A 822 -33.00 -61.78 57.39
N THR A 823 -33.22 -60.45 57.49
CA THR A 823 -33.40 -59.56 56.31
C THR A 823 -32.10 -58.88 55.97
N PHE A 824 -31.76 -58.84 54.70
CA PHE A 824 -30.59 -58.20 54.14
C PHE A 824 -31.00 -57.16 53.13
N THR A 825 -30.30 -56.06 53.05
CA THR A 825 -30.33 -55.18 51.87
C THR A 825 -29.30 -55.72 50.89
N ALA A 826 -29.74 -56.06 49.68
CA ALA A 826 -28.87 -56.67 48.68
C ALA A 826 -29.32 -56.38 47.27
N ASP A 827 -28.40 -56.35 46.32
CA ASP A 827 -28.63 -56.23 44.88
C ASP A 827 -27.87 -57.29 44.10
N VAL A 828 -27.96 -57.30 42.78
CA VAL A 828 -27.25 -58.25 41.90
C VAL A 828 -25.75 -58.08 41.87
N PHE A 829 -25.23 -56.94 42.27
CA PHE A 829 -23.79 -56.66 42.33
C PHE A 829 -23.27 -56.88 43.74
N ASN A 830 -24.08 -56.70 44.76
CA ASN A 830 -23.75 -56.89 46.18
C ASN A 830 -24.74 -57.90 46.78
N PRO A 831 -24.62 -59.21 46.51
CA PRO A 831 -25.54 -60.20 46.98
C PRO A 831 -25.47 -60.38 48.51
N ALA A 832 -26.59 -60.69 49.12
CA ALA A 832 -26.59 -61.13 50.52
C ALA A 832 -25.82 -62.41 50.69
N ALA A 833 -24.81 -62.45 51.56
CA ALA A 833 -23.99 -63.62 51.83
C ALA A 833 -24.44 -64.24 53.15
N ILE A 834 -24.72 -65.52 53.10
CA ILE A 834 -25.00 -66.36 54.31
C ILE A 834 -23.78 -67.26 54.54
N ASP A 835 -23.14 -67.15 55.68
CA ASP A 835 -22.10 -68.02 56.07
C ASP A 835 -22.63 -69.39 56.45
N MET A 836 -22.30 -70.37 55.65
CA MET A 836 -22.70 -71.76 55.80
C MET A 836 -21.63 -72.60 56.49
N SER A 837 -20.46 -72.06 56.82
CA SER A 837 -19.32 -72.82 57.43
C SER A 837 -19.71 -73.43 58.81
N ALA A 838 -20.55 -72.78 59.55
CA ALA A 838 -21.04 -73.23 60.86
C ALA A 838 -22.02 -74.38 60.85
N TYR A 839 -22.57 -74.73 59.67
CA TYR A 839 -23.56 -75.77 59.57
C TYR A 839 -23.02 -77.09 59.12
N ALA A 840 -23.52 -78.23 59.74
CA ALA A 840 -23.06 -79.50 59.36
C ALA A 840 -23.38 -79.91 57.90
N PRO A 841 -22.58 -80.84 57.29
CA PRO A 841 -22.94 -81.37 55.95
C PRO A 841 -24.35 -81.91 55.96
N GLY A 842 -25.17 -81.66 54.98
CA GLY A 842 -26.59 -82.06 54.95
C GLY A 842 -27.43 -81.24 54.02
N ILE A 843 -28.78 -81.59 54.06
CA ILE A 843 -29.76 -80.90 53.23
C ILE A 843 -30.52 -79.85 54.09
N TYR A 844 -30.61 -78.64 53.56
CA TYR A 844 -31.30 -77.50 54.17
C TYR A 844 -32.38 -76.94 53.26
N GLY A 845 -33.46 -76.49 53.86
CA GLY A 845 -34.50 -75.72 53.16
C GLY A 845 -34.22 -74.22 53.27
N LEU A 846 -34.20 -73.55 52.14
CA LEU A 846 -34.02 -72.11 52.08
C LEU A 846 -35.34 -71.51 51.60
N LYS A 847 -35.88 -70.57 52.33
CA LYS A 847 -37.01 -69.70 51.91
C LYS A 847 -36.50 -68.28 51.76
N VAL A 848 -36.65 -67.72 50.59
CA VAL A 848 -36.32 -66.34 50.26
C VAL A 848 -37.53 -65.55 49.94
N VAL A 849 -37.75 -64.45 50.59
CA VAL A 849 -38.86 -63.52 50.30
C VAL A 849 -38.31 -62.20 49.88
N SER A 850 -38.59 -61.77 48.63
CA SER A 850 -38.19 -60.55 48.08
C SER A 850 -39.33 -59.94 47.29
N ASP A 851 -39.73 -58.74 47.56
CA ASP A 851 -40.77 -57.97 46.84
C ASP A 851 -42.13 -58.74 46.68
N GLY A 852 -42.60 -59.39 47.79
CA GLY A 852 -43.79 -60.20 47.85
C GLY A 852 -43.69 -61.55 47.16
N LYS A 853 -42.60 -61.91 46.47
CA LYS A 853 -42.34 -63.22 45.90
C LYS A 853 -41.71 -64.11 46.96
N THR A 854 -42.05 -65.40 46.96
CA THR A 854 -41.42 -66.36 47.86
C THR A 854 -40.82 -67.50 47.03
N VAL A 855 -39.54 -67.66 47.18
CA VAL A 855 -38.80 -68.78 46.57
C VAL A 855 -38.33 -69.77 47.63
N LYS A 856 -38.50 -71.03 47.34
CA LYS A 856 -37.98 -72.12 48.19
C LYS A 856 -36.90 -72.87 47.39
N ARG A 857 -35.72 -73.08 47.98
CA ARG A 857 -34.63 -73.85 47.41
C ARG A 857 -34.16 -74.90 48.39
N THR A 858 -33.69 -76.00 47.85
CA THR A 858 -32.97 -77.00 48.60
C THR A 858 -31.49 -76.69 48.47
N ILE A 859 -30.78 -76.48 49.55
CA ILE A 859 -29.36 -76.20 49.65
C ILE A 859 -28.66 -77.45 50.20
N VAL A 860 -27.65 -77.81 49.49
CA VAL A 860 -26.81 -78.98 49.95
C VAL A 860 -25.50 -78.41 50.51
N LYS A 861 -25.36 -78.50 51.81
CA LYS A 861 -24.08 -78.15 52.44
C LYS A 861 -23.16 -79.43 52.32
N LEU A 862 -21.97 -79.21 51.68
CA LEU A 862 -20.96 -80.16 51.43
C LEU A 862 -20.05 -80.40 52.70
#